data_fa4406ac539948bcdd995deae701d1b6
#
_entry.id   fa4406ac539948bcdd995deae701d1b6
#
_cell.length_a   1.000
_cell.length_b   1.000
_cell.length_c   1.000
_cell.angle_alpha   90.00
_cell.angle_beta   90.00
_cell.angle_gamma   90.00
#
_symmetry.space_group_name_H-M   'P 1'
#
loop_
_entity.id
_entity.type
_entity.pdbx_description
1 polymer ?
#
loop_
_entity_poly.entity_id
_entity_poly.type
_entity_poly.pdbx_seq_one_letter_code
_entity_poly.pdbx_strand_id
1 'polypeptide(L)'
;MDILINQILEHKEAAALPSLLESGGLPALVSGLSPVHRANLAAALYNKLDRPLFVLCQDDTAAESFARDLHAMLGIEADTLLMREFIFYPAEAASRQAEQRRISTLYKLAKGESRVCAASVSGFVQRTLPPSALLKAAFEIKDGGTYPPDEVETALISCGYSRTEQVEGPGQYARRGGILDFFSPHDTEPVRIEFWGDDIDSMAHFEISSQRRTEHMDECVILPATEALPSLAEGGIPALCGEIEKFALNYSKRRSSETASTLAANMRADAERLSQGILISDADRYLSMIYPMACAANYIPPDAFVFLDQPNHCAEKLRDYEKQLGADIAELQRRGLIAAGADSFRLGTDKFFKTLPEWPVYMADSFTTGRCPVAPKTLTSISAKQLPSYGGNAQAAADDVEAYLKQEYRVVVLAGDERRAKVLQELFGKKDIPALIYTELKKLPEPGHCSIAIGAISAGIEYPALRLTILTDSQLLRGHGRKAGTVKKLPPNRQRINSCADLSIGDYVVHENHGIGRFAGIIKMQVDGFEKDYIKINYAGTDTLYVPATQLDLVSKYTGGGEEKPVKLSKMGGSDWVKTRSRAKSAAKDMAKKLIALYAERQRLPGHAFAPDSEWQREFEENFGYTETDDQLRCTAEIKGDMESSVPMDRLLCGDVGFGKTEVALRAAMKAVLDGKQVAILVPTTVLAQQHYTTALNRFRGFPVNIGALSRFSTPQQQRKVLSDLRTGTLDLVVGTHKLLQKDVEFHDLGLLIVDEEQRFGVTHKEKLKELARGVDVLTLSATPIPRTLNMALSGLRDMSTIEEPPHDRYPVQTFVLEYAEPVLIDAMRREIERGGQVYYLHNRVESIEQCAARIKRALPDAEIAVAHGKMSEEELSDVMQRMDEGEVQILVCTTIIETGIDIPNVNTLIIEDADKLGLAQLHQIRGRVGRSSRHAYAYLTFRRS
;
A
#
# COMPACT_ATOMS: atom_id res chain seq x y z
N MET A 1 11.44 -20.85 21.84
CA MET A 1 12.31 -19.78 21.32
C MET A 1 13.24 -19.20 22.41
N ASP A 2 12.80 -19.00 23.64
CA ASP A 2 13.56 -18.35 24.72
C ASP A 2 14.98 -18.86 24.94
N ILE A 3 15.18 -20.19 24.86
CA ILE A 3 16.51 -20.80 25.00
C ILE A 3 17.46 -20.29 23.90
N LEU A 4 17.00 -20.16 22.67
CA LEU A 4 17.81 -19.67 21.55
C LEU A 4 18.08 -18.17 21.67
N ILE A 5 17.06 -17.40 22.03
CA ILE A 5 17.17 -15.94 22.18
C ILE A 5 18.21 -15.60 23.26
N ASN A 6 18.15 -16.28 24.42
CA ASN A 6 19.01 -15.97 25.54
C ASN A 6 20.46 -16.42 25.36
N GLN A 7 20.80 -17.20 24.31
CA GLN A 7 22.17 -17.65 24.07
C GLN A 7 23.16 -16.52 23.85
N ILE A 8 22.74 -15.39 23.29
CA ILE A 8 23.60 -14.23 23.12
C ILE A 8 24.17 -13.73 24.46
N LEU A 9 23.41 -13.88 25.56
CA LEU A 9 23.85 -13.49 26.91
C LEU A 9 24.79 -14.50 27.58
N GLU A 10 24.94 -15.71 27.02
CA GLU A 10 25.97 -16.67 27.44
C GLU A 10 27.34 -16.33 26.87
N HIS A 11 27.43 -15.40 25.95
CA HIS A 11 28.67 -14.88 25.44
C HIS A 11 29.37 -14.10 26.57
N LYS A 12 30.66 -14.37 26.80
CA LYS A 12 31.41 -13.79 27.93
C LYS A 12 31.34 -12.27 28.02
N GLU A 13 31.34 -11.62 26.86
CA GLU A 13 31.27 -10.16 26.72
C GLU A 13 29.86 -9.61 26.92
N ALA A 14 28.81 -10.42 26.72
CA ALA A 14 27.42 -10.02 26.86
C ALA A 14 26.82 -10.37 28.23
N ALA A 15 27.37 -11.34 28.93
CA ALA A 15 26.85 -11.87 30.20
C ALA A 15 26.60 -10.80 31.29
N ALA A 16 27.40 -9.74 31.29
CA ALA A 16 27.28 -8.65 32.25
C ALA A 16 26.23 -7.60 31.87
N LEU A 17 25.72 -7.59 30.62
CA LEU A 17 24.81 -6.54 30.12
C LEU A 17 23.56 -6.36 30.98
N PRO A 18 22.82 -7.41 31.38
CA PRO A 18 21.65 -7.23 32.24
C PRO A 18 21.98 -6.56 33.59
N SER A 19 23.10 -6.90 34.21
CA SER A 19 23.51 -6.35 35.51
C SER A 19 23.99 -4.90 35.46
N LEU A 20 24.24 -4.34 34.28
CA LEU A 20 24.60 -2.93 34.09
C LEU A 20 23.49 -1.98 34.55
N LEU A 21 22.24 -2.44 34.54
CA LEU A 21 21.11 -1.69 35.06
C LEU A 21 21.30 -1.34 36.55
N GLU A 22 21.73 -2.32 37.35
CA GLU A 22 21.88 -2.16 38.79
C GLU A 22 23.24 -1.51 39.13
N SER A 23 24.28 -1.81 38.36
CA SER A 23 25.65 -1.32 38.61
C SER A 23 25.90 0.11 38.12
N GLY A 24 24.92 0.75 37.46
CA GLY A 24 25.06 2.10 36.91
C GLY A 24 25.96 2.18 35.68
N GLY A 25 26.20 1.06 34.99
CA GLY A 25 27.07 0.95 33.81
C GLY A 25 26.42 1.41 32.50
N LEU A 26 25.18 1.90 32.53
CA LEU A 26 24.48 2.43 31.36
C LEU A 26 24.74 3.92 31.13
N PRO A 27 24.71 4.43 29.92
CA PRO A 27 24.45 3.73 28.62
C PRO A 27 25.54 2.74 28.22
N ALA A 28 25.15 1.61 27.60
CA ALA A 28 26.09 0.60 27.09
C ALA A 28 26.01 0.47 25.58
N LEU A 29 27.18 0.32 24.92
CA LEU A 29 27.27 0.09 23.48
C LEU A 29 27.85 -1.30 23.20
N VAL A 30 27.12 -2.08 22.39
CA VAL A 30 27.52 -3.40 21.89
C VAL A 30 27.81 -3.31 20.41
N SER A 31 29.04 -3.64 19.99
CA SER A 31 29.43 -3.63 18.58
C SER A 31 29.62 -5.05 18.00
N GLY A 32 29.70 -5.16 16.69
CA GLY A 32 29.94 -6.42 15.98
C GLY A 32 28.65 -7.20 15.67
N LEU A 33 27.48 -6.55 15.72
CA LEU A 33 26.16 -7.18 15.55
C LEU A 33 25.51 -6.78 14.23
N SER A 34 25.11 -7.76 13.41
CA SER A 34 24.25 -7.56 12.24
C SER A 34 22.79 -7.28 12.66
N PRO A 35 21.89 -6.86 11.76
CA PRO A 35 20.51 -6.51 12.12
C PRO A 35 19.79 -7.55 12.98
N VAL A 36 19.80 -8.82 12.54
CA VAL A 36 19.13 -9.92 13.28
C VAL A 36 19.73 -10.17 14.66
N HIS A 37 21.06 -9.99 14.81
CA HIS A 37 21.73 -10.14 16.12
C HIS A 37 21.37 -8.99 17.06
N ARG A 38 21.19 -7.77 16.54
CA ARG A 38 20.73 -6.64 17.34
C ARG A 38 19.33 -6.84 17.87
N ALA A 39 18.43 -7.37 17.02
CA ALA A 39 17.09 -7.76 17.44
C ALA A 39 17.11 -8.90 18.47
N ASN A 40 18.00 -9.89 18.28
CA ASN A 40 18.19 -10.97 19.25
C ASN A 40 18.70 -10.47 20.60
N LEU A 41 19.66 -9.51 20.61
CA LEU A 41 20.15 -8.88 21.84
C LEU A 41 19.03 -8.14 22.56
N ALA A 42 18.23 -7.35 21.85
CA ALA A 42 17.10 -6.63 22.42
C ALA A 42 16.06 -7.58 23.00
N ALA A 43 15.72 -8.67 22.30
CA ALA A 43 14.81 -9.72 22.78
C ALA A 43 15.36 -10.43 24.03
N ALA A 44 16.66 -10.76 24.06
CA ALA A 44 17.31 -11.41 25.19
C ALA A 44 17.32 -10.49 26.43
N LEU A 45 17.59 -9.20 26.25
CA LEU A 45 17.50 -8.21 27.31
C LEU A 45 16.08 -8.07 27.83
N TYR A 46 15.07 -8.04 26.94
CA TYR A 46 13.67 -8.01 27.32
C TYR A 46 13.29 -9.19 28.20
N ASN A 47 13.63 -10.42 27.79
CA ASN A 47 13.38 -11.63 28.56
C ASN A 47 14.08 -11.62 29.94
N LYS A 48 15.30 -11.04 30.02
CA LYS A 48 16.09 -11.05 31.24
C LYS A 48 15.71 -9.95 32.21
N LEU A 49 15.37 -8.77 31.70
CA LEU A 49 15.04 -7.60 32.52
C LEU A 49 13.57 -7.56 32.94
N ASP A 50 12.69 -8.24 32.20
CA ASP A 50 11.22 -8.20 32.36
C ASP A 50 10.67 -6.76 32.47
N ARG A 51 11.15 -5.88 31.59
CA ARG A 51 10.73 -4.48 31.50
C ARG A 51 10.22 -4.15 30.12
N PRO A 52 9.32 -3.19 29.97
CA PRO A 52 8.92 -2.72 28.65
C PRO A 52 10.12 -2.29 27.81
N LEU A 53 10.14 -2.69 26.55
CA LEU A 53 11.20 -2.41 25.60
C LEU A 53 10.75 -1.35 24.59
N PHE A 54 11.51 -0.28 24.47
CA PHE A 54 11.33 0.72 23.44
C PHE A 54 12.55 0.78 22.51
N VAL A 55 12.39 0.39 21.27
CA VAL A 55 13.47 0.35 20.27
C VAL A 55 13.42 1.61 19.41
N LEU A 56 14.57 2.22 19.20
CA LEU A 56 14.75 3.38 18.33
C LEU A 56 15.60 3.00 17.12
N CYS A 57 15.03 3.12 15.93
CA CYS A 57 15.65 2.78 14.65
C CYS A 57 15.86 4.02 13.78
N GLN A 58 16.76 3.93 12.83
CA GLN A 58 17.13 5.04 11.94
C GLN A 58 15.95 5.58 11.09
N ASP A 59 15.06 4.70 10.63
CA ASP A 59 13.91 5.03 9.78
C ASP A 59 12.75 4.03 9.99
N ASP A 60 11.64 4.27 9.32
CA ASP A 60 10.42 3.47 9.46
C ASP A 60 10.60 2.03 9.00
N THR A 61 11.32 1.79 7.90
CA THR A 61 11.60 0.44 7.39
C THR A 61 12.41 -0.39 8.40
N ALA A 62 13.43 0.22 9.01
CA ALA A 62 14.21 -0.43 10.03
C ALA A 62 13.37 -0.73 11.29
N ALA A 63 12.47 0.18 11.69
CA ALA A 63 11.57 -0.01 12.82
C ALA A 63 10.60 -1.17 12.58
N GLU A 64 9.97 -1.23 11.41
CA GLU A 64 9.06 -2.33 11.03
C GLU A 64 9.79 -3.68 10.95
N SER A 65 11.00 -3.71 10.38
CA SER A 65 11.79 -4.94 10.32
C SER A 65 12.19 -5.41 11.71
N PHE A 66 12.62 -4.49 12.57
CA PHE A 66 13.00 -4.79 13.94
C PHE A 66 11.80 -5.31 14.76
N ALA A 67 10.62 -4.69 14.62
CA ALA A 67 9.39 -5.14 15.28
C ALA A 67 8.98 -6.55 14.83
N ARG A 68 9.09 -6.86 13.54
CA ARG A 68 8.82 -8.21 13.02
C ARG A 68 9.77 -9.26 13.62
N ASP A 69 11.04 -8.95 13.72
CA ASP A 69 12.02 -9.86 14.34
C ASP A 69 11.72 -10.06 15.83
N LEU A 70 11.39 -8.99 16.56
CA LEU A 70 10.99 -9.09 17.97
C LEU A 70 9.71 -9.90 18.15
N HIS A 71 8.69 -9.67 17.30
CA HIS A 71 7.46 -10.45 17.32
C HIS A 71 7.74 -11.94 17.10
N ALA A 72 8.55 -12.25 16.07
CA ALA A 72 8.90 -13.64 15.72
C ALA A 72 9.71 -14.33 16.84
N MET A 73 10.62 -13.60 17.51
CA MET A 73 11.43 -14.11 18.58
C MET A 73 10.64 -14.27 19.89
N LEU A 74 9.92 -13.24 20.30
CA LEU A 74 9.25 -13.18 21.60
C LEU A 74 7.86 -13.83 21.60
N GLY A 75 7.23 -13.99 20.45
CA GLY A 75 5.86 -14.52 20.34
C GLY A 75 4.77 -13.58 20.88
N ILE A 76 5.11 -12.31 21.11
CA ILE A 76 4.19 -11.27 21.58
C ILE A 76 4.04 -10.19 20.50
N GLU A 77 3.00 -9.39 20.57
CA GLU A 77 2.82 -8.26 19.67
C GLU A 77 3.93 -7.23 19.90
N ALA A 78 4.56 -6.80 18.81
CA ALA A 78 5.54 -5.73 18.79
C ALA A 78 4.96 -4.57 17.96
N ASP A 79 4.58 -3.50 18.65
CA ASP A 79 3.97 -2.34 18.01
C ASP A 79 5.01 -1.48 17.28
N THR A 80 4.56 -0.69 16.32
CA THR A 80 5.42 0.24 15.60
C THR A 80 4.94 1.68 15.74
N LEU A 81 5.85 2.61 15.94
CA LEU A 81 5.58 4.05 15.97
C LEU A 81 6.35 4.75 14.86
N LEU A 82 5.68 4.92 13.73
CA LEU A 82 6.26 5.44 12.50
C LEU A 82 6.07 6.95 12.37
N MET A 83 6.77 7.56 11.42
CA MET A 83 6.63 8.96 11.08
C MET A 83 5.27 9.21 10.42
N ARG A 84 4.68 10.38 10.66
CA ARG A 84 3.53 10.87 9.92
C ARG A 84 3.86 12.17 9.18
N GLU A 85 3.11 12.47 8.13
CA GLU A 85 3.17 13.74 7.44
C GLU A 85 2.26 14.76 8.11
N PHE A 86 2.76 15.97 8.32
CA PHE A 86 1.95 17.11 8.77
C PHE A 86 1.18 17.71 7.61
N ILE A 87 -0.10 18.03 7.82
CA ILE A 87 -0.95 18.64 6.81
C ILE A 87 -0.98 20.15 7.04
N PHE A 88 -0.24 20.90 6.23
CA PHE A 88 -0.11 22.35 6.33
C PHE A 88 -0.94 23.12 5.31
N TYR A 89 -1.57 22.43 4.39
CA TYR A 89 -2.41 23.02 3.34
C TYR A 89 -3.85 22.58 3.53
N PRO A 90 -4.82 23.47 3.23
CA PRO A 90 -6.21 23.07 3.23
C PRO A 90 -6.45 22.04 2.14
N ALA A 91 -6.74 20.82 2.52
CA ALA A 91 -7.09 19.72 1.65
C ALA A 91 -8.52 19.25 1.96
N GLU A 92 -9.33 18.99 0.95
CA GLU A 92 -10.67 18.46 1.16
C GLU A 92 -10.62 16.99 1.59
N ALA A 93 -9.59 16.26 1.14
CA ALA A 93 -9.28 14.93 1.64
C ALA A 93 -7.76 14.69 1.64
N ALA A 94 -7.27 14.01 2.67
CA ALA A 94 -5.88 13.54 2.77
C ALA A 94 -5.88 12.15 3.39
N SER A 95 -4.95 11.28 2.95
CA SER A 95 -4.76 9.99 3.59
C SER A 95 -4.18 10.19 4.99
N ARG A 96 -4.87 9.69 6.01
CA ARG A 96 -4.44 9.76 7.42
C ARG A 96 -4.03 8.39 7.96
N GLN A 97 -3.82 7.41 7.11
CA GLN A 97 -3.56 6.03 7.53
C GLN A 97 -2.32 5.92 8.43
N ALA A 98 -1.23 6.60 8.10
CA ALA A 98 -0.02 6.61 8.94
C ALA A 98 -0.29 7.26 10.31
N GLU A 99 -0.99 8.40 10.33
CA GLU A 99 -1.42 9.10 11.55
C GLU A 99 -2.32 8.22 12.43
N GLN A 100 -3.28 7.53 11.83
CA GLN A 100 -4.24 6.67 12.53
C GLN A 100 -3.57 5.44 13.15
N ARG A 101 -2.65 4.78 12.42
CA ARG A 101 -1.83 3.70 12.99
C ARG A 101 -1.00 4.20 14.17
N ARG A 102 -0.43 5.39 14.05
CA ARG A 102 0.34 6.03 15.10
C ARG A 102 -0.52 6.30 16.34
N ILE A 103 -1.74 6.81 16.19
CA ILE A 103 -2.68 7.04 17.30
C ILE A 103 -3.01 5.73 18.03
N SER A 104 -3.27 4.65 17.30
CA SER A 104 -3.50 3.34 17.88
C SER A 104 -2.33 2.87 18.74
N THR A 105 -1.10 2.98 18.22
CA THR A 105 0.11 2.62 18.98
C THR A 105 0.31 3.52 20.21
N LEU A 106 0.11 4.83 20.08
CA LEU A 106 0.20 5.77 21.20
C LEU A 106 -0.84 5.46 22.28
N TYR A 107 -2.05 5.05 21.90
CA TYR A 107 -3.09 4.65 22.85
C TYR A 107 -2.70 3.39 23.64
N LYS A 108 -2.21 2.35 22.95
CA LYS A 108 -1.70 1.12 23.61
C LYS A 108 -0.57 1.44 24.57
N LEU A 109 0.36 2.33 24.18
CA LEU A 109 1.44 2.80 25.08
C LEU A 109 0.90 3.54 26.29
N ALA A 110 -0.06 4.46 26.10
CA ALA A 110 -0.67 5.23 27.18
C ALA A 110 -1.45 4.35 28.18
N LYS A 111 -2.06 3.25 27.70
CA LYS A 111 -2.74 2.24 28.53
C LYS A 111 -1.78 1.25 29.19
N GLY A 112 -0.51 1.19 28.76
CA GLY A 112 0.44 0.19 29.20
C GLY A 112 0.21 -1.21 28.62
N GLU A 113 -0.55 -1.30 27.54
CA GLU A 113 -0.86 -2.54 26.82
C GLU A 113 0.28 -2.94 25.88
N SER A 114 1.05 -1.99 25.37
CA SER A 114 2.22 -2.23 24.51
C SER A 114 3.47 -2.40 25.38
N ARG A 115 4.00 -3.63 25.48
CA ARG A 115 5.25 -3.91 26.17
C ARG A 115 6.49 -3.84 25.29
N VAL A 116 6.33 -3.94 23.98
CA VAL A 116 7.41 -3.87 22.98
C VAL A 116 6.97 -2.93 21.86
N CYS A 117 7.73 -1.86 21.67
CA CYS A 117 7.46 -0.90 20.63
C CYS A 117 8.75 -0.52 19.90
N ALA A 118 8.75 -0.53 18.56
CA ALA A 118 9.84 -0.03 17.73
C ALA A 118 9.42 1.26 17.02
N ALA A 119 10.24 2.29 17.10
CA ALA A 119 9.98 3.60 16.52
C ALA A 119 11.11 4.05 15.61
N SER A 120 10.79 4.75 14.53
CA SER A 120 11.80 5.55 13.84
C SER A 120 12.15 6.79 14.66
N VAL A 121 13.42 7.23 14.62
CA VAL A 121 13.83 8.44 15.36
C VAL A 121 13.06 9.67 14.88
N SER A 122 12.70 9.75 13.61
CA SER A 122 11.88 10.82 13.05
C SER A 122 10.45 10.77 13.62
N GLY A 123 9.82 9.60 13.62
CA GLY A 123 8.50 9.41 14.23
C GLY A 123 8.47 9.66 15.73
N PHE A 124 9.56 9.33 16.42
CA PHE A 124 9.70 9.55 17.87
C PHE A 124 9.72 11.03 18.26
N VAL A 125 10.45 11.86 17.53
CA VAL A 125 10.63 13.28 17.89
C VAL A 125 9.48 14.18 17.43
N GLN A 126 8.60 13.69 16.57
CA GLN A 126 7.45 14.46 16.08
C GLN A 126 6.54 14.88 17.23
N ARG A 127 6.07 16.13 17.15
CA ARG A 127 5.05 16.63 18.07
C ARG A 127 3.75 15.83 17.89
N THR A 128 3.17 15.42 18.99
CA THR A 128 1.92 14.69 19.06
C THR A 128 1.07 15.20 20.22
N LEU A 129 -0.15 14.68 20.34
CA LEU A 129 -0.99 14.98 21.51
C LEU A 129 -0.38 14.35 22.78
N PRO A 130 -0.54 14.99 23.95
CA PRO A 130 -0.08 14.42 25.22
C PRO A 130 -0.84 13.13 25.61
N PRO A 131 -0.25 12.17 26.35
CA PRO A 131 -0.95 10.98 26.80
C PRO A 131 -2.27 11.26 27.53
N SER A 132 -2.28 12.28 28.39
CA SER A 132 -3.50 12.68 29.13
C SER A 132 -4.61 13.19 28.22
N ALA A 133 -4.26 13.89 27.14
CA ALA A 133 -5.22 14.37 26.15
C ALA A 133 -5.79 13.20 25.32
N LEU A 134 -4.94 12.23 24.92
CA LEU A 134 -5.35 11.04 24.20
C LEU A 134 -6.31 10.18 25.03
N LEU A 135 -5.95 9.89 26.29
CA LEU A 135 -6.80 9.10 27.19
C LEU A 135 -8.13 9.80 27.52
N LYS A 136 -8.12 11.14 27.61
CA LYS A 136 -9.35 11.92 27.80
C LYS A 136 -10.26 11.92 26.59
N ALA A 137 -9.68 11.88 25.37
CA ALA A 137 -10.43 11.85 24.11
C ALA A 137 -10.98 10.46 23.80
N ALA A 138 -10.34 9.40 24.29
CA ALA A 138 -10.79 8.03 24.09
C ALA A 138 -12.14 7.81 24.79
N PHE A 139 -13.15 7.36 24.01
CA PHE A 139 -14.48 7.10 24.53
C PHE A 139 -14.77 5.59 24.45
N GLU A 140 -14.82 4.95 25.61
CA GLU A 140 -15.06 3.51 25.74
C GLU A 140 -16.56 3.21 25.82
N ILE A 141 -17.01 2.24 25.05
CA ILE A 141 -18.42 1.80 24.96
C ILE A 141 -18.46 0.32 25.27
N LYS A 142 -19.43 -0.09 26.08
CA LYS A 142 -19.67 -1.51 26.44
C LYS A 142 -21.04 -1.95 26.00
N ASP A 143 -21.12 -3.18 25.51
CA ASP A 143 -22.39 -3.79 25.10
C ASP A 143 -23.38 -3.87 26.27
N GLY A 144 -24.67 -3.64 25.97
CA GLY A 144 -25.72 -3.55 26.99
C GLY A 144 -25.64 -2.31 27.89
N GLY A 145 -24.73 -1.37 27.61
CA GLY A 145 -24.66 -0.08 28.33
C GLY A 145 -25.69 0.92 27.83
N THR A 146 -25.94 1.95 28.65
CA THR A 146 -26.84 3.07 28.29
C THR A 146 -26.03 4.27 27.85
N TYR A 147 -26.11 4.60 26.57
CA TYR A 147 -25.41 5.73 25.95
C TYR A 147 -26.36 6.42 24.98
N PRO A 148 -26.76 7.68 25.23
CA PRO A 148 -27.55 8.41 24.23
C PRO A 148 -26.83 8.45 22.87
N PRO A 149 -27.50 8.07 21.78
CA PRO A 149 -26.86 8.04 20.46
C PRO A 149 -26.26 9.40 20.05
N ASP A 150 -26.85 10.50 20.50
CA ASP A 150 -26.36 11.87 20.26
C ASP A 150 -25.05 12.14 21.03
N GLU A 151 -24.85 11.56 22.19
CA GLU A 151 -23.61 11.65 22.95
C GLU A 151 -22.47 10.92 22.24
N VAL A 152 -22.75 9.71 21.76
CA VAL A 152 -21.76 8.94 20.97
C VAL A 152 -21.42 9.65 19.66
N GLU A 153 -22.40 10.21 18.96
CA GLU A 153 -22.15 11.01 17.75
C GLU A 153 -21.32 12.27 18.07
N THR A 154 -21.57 12.92 19.18
CA THR A 154 -20.80 14.08 19.66
C THR A 154 -19.36 13.70 19.98
N ALA A 155 -19.15 12.53 20.60
CA ALA A 155 -17.81 12.00 20.85
C ALA A 155 -17.05 11.74 19.53
N LEU A 156 -17.69 11.14 18.52
CA LEU A 156 -17.10 10.92 17.20
C LEU A 156 -16.72 12.26 16.54
N ILE A 157 -17.60 13.24 16.53
CA ILE A 157 -17.33 14.57 15.95
C ILE A 157 -16.15 15.23 16.68
N SER A 158 -16.14 15.19 18.02
CA SER A 158 -15.06 15.80 18.82
C SER A 158 -13.72 15.10 18.63
N CYS A 159 -13.73 13.80 18.29
CA CYS A 159 -12.57 13.00 17.91
C CYS A 159 -12.14 13.17 16.44
N GLY A 160 -12.80 14.06 15.69
CA GLY A 160 -12.42 14.40 14.31
C GLY A 160 -12.91 13.45 13.24
N TYR A 161 -13.94 12.63 13.52
CA TYR A 161 -14.55 11.75 12.51
C TYR A 161 -15.38 12.55 11.52
N SER A 162 -15.33 12.12 10.28
CA SER A 162 -16.16 12.66 9.21
C SER A 162 -17.44 11.83 9.03
N ARG A 163 -18.58 12.52 8.91
CA ARG A 163 -19.85 11.87 8.60
C ARG A 163 -19.90 11.45 7.14
N THR A 164 -20.25 10.20 6.88
CA THR A 164 -20.41 9.61 5.55
C THR A 164 -21.76 8.90 5.43
N GLU A 165 -22.18 8.58 4.22
CA GLU A 165 -23.38 7.76 4.03
C GLU A 165 -23.13 6.28 4.37
N GLN A 166 -21.90 5.79 4.07
CA GLN A 166 -21.39 4.47 4.44
C GLN A 166 -19.96 4.62 4.92
N VAL A 167 -19.61 3.84 5.93
CA VAL A 167 -18.25 3.80 6.45
C VAL A 167 -17.39 2.93 5.54
N GLU A 168 -16.32 3.51 5.01
CA GLU A 168 -15.38 2.88 4.08
C GLU A 168 -13.94 2.84 4.61
N GLY A 169 -13.65 3.58 5.68
CA GLY A 169 -12.31 3.65 6.26
C GLY A 169 -12.27 4.26 7.65
N PRO A 170 -11.13 4.12 8.35
CA PRO A 170 -10.94 4.67 9.68
C PRO A 170 -11.18 6.19 9.75
N GLY A 171 -11.75 6.65 10.86
CA GLY A 171 -12.10 8.06 11.07
C GLY A 171 -13.39 8.50 10.37
N GLN A 172 -14.20 7.54 9.89
CA GLN A 172 -15.52 7.81 9.33
C GLN A 172 -16.62 7.25 10.22
N TYR A 173 -17.80 7.87 10.17
CA TYR A 173 -19.01 7.38 10.81
C TYR A 173 -20.25 7.62 9.96
N ALA A 174 -21.28 6.80 10.16
CA ALA A 174 -22.59 6.91 9.53
C ALA A 174 -23.68 6.64 10.55
N ARG A 175 -24.74 7.46 10.57
CA ARG A 175 -25.90 7.26 11.44
C ARG A 175 -27.18 7.11 10.63
N ARG A 176 -27.94 6.07 10.91
CA ARG A 176 -29.21 5.73 10.23
C ARG A 176 -30.24 5.31 11.27
N GLY A 177 -31.01 6.27 11.76
CA GLY A 177 -31.99 6.02 12.85
C GLY A 177 -31.29 5.56 14.13
N GLY A 178 -31.60 4.37 14.60
CA GLY A 178 -30.98 3.75 15.77
C GLY A 178 -29.71 2.96 15.48
N ILE A 179 -29.14 3.04 14.29
CA ILE A 179 -27.90 2.37 13.92
C ILE A 179 -26.80 3.42 13.76
N LEU A 180 -25.68 3.19 14.44
CA LEU A 180 -24.47 3.98 14.32
C LEU A 180 -23.30 3.10 13.89
N ASP A 181 -22.77 3.39 12.73
CA ASP A 181 -21.58 2.73 12.18
C ASP A 181 -20.38 3.67 12.31
N PHE A 182 -19.23 3.17 12.74
CA PHE A 182 -17.98 3.94 12.76
C PHE A 182 -16.77 3.03 12.63
N PHE A 183 -15.63 3.60 12.23
CA PHE A 183 -14.38 2.86 12.11
C PHE A 183 -13.29 3.55 12.94
N SER A 184 -12.98 2.98 14.09
CA SER A 184 -11.93 3.48 14.98
C SER A 184 -10.54 3.15 14.41
N PRO A 185 -9.53 4.02 14.54
CA PRO A 185 -8.14 3.71 14.22
C PRO A 185 -7.56 2.51 14.97
N HIS A 186 -8.18 2.09 16.05
CA HIS A 186 -7.76 0.94 16.86
C HIS A 186 -8.21 -0.40 16.25
N ASP A 187 -9.31 -0.39 15.54
CA ASP A 187 -9.95 -1.59 15.03
C ASP A 187 -9.45 -1.97 13.64
N THR A 188 -9.53 -3.24 13.30
CA THR A 188 -9.22 -3.77 11.95
C THR A 188 -10.44 -3.76 11.03
N GLU A 189 -11.64 -3.79 11.59
CA GLU A 189 -12.93 -3.72 10.90
C GLU A 189 -13.81 -2.64 11.56
N PRO A 190 -14.74 -2.03 10.81
CA PRO A 190 -15.65 -1.05 11.38
C PRO A 190 -16.65 -1.68 12.35
N VAL A 191 -17.17 -0.87 13.26
CA VAL A 191 -18.09 -1.25 14.33
C VAL A 191 -19.48 -0.73 14.01
N ARG A 192 -20.50 -1.56 14.22
CA ARG A 192 -21.93 -1.22 14.17
C ARG A 192 -22.54 -1.36 15.54
N ILE A 193 -23.14 -0.27 16.02
CA ILE A 193 -23.91 -0.23 17.25
C ILE A 193 -25.39 -0.08 16.87
N GLU A 194 -26.23 -0.93 17.43
CA GLU A 194 -27.69 -0.79 17.35
C GLU A 194 -28.25 -0.34 18.67
N PHE A 195 -29.04 0.73 18.65
CA PHE A 195 -29.63 1.33 19.83
C PHE A 195 -31.12 1.03 19.92
N TRP A 196 -31.57 0.73 21.12
CA TRP A 196 -32.98 0.74 21.49
C TRP A 196 -33.23 1.90 22.47
N GLY A 197 -33.63 3.07 21.93
CA GLY A 197 -33.61 4.32 22.71
C GLY A 197 -32.16 4.72 23.02
N ASP A 198 -31.83 4.81 24.31
CA ASP A 198 -30.48 5.13 24.77
C ASP A 198 -29.65 3.90 25.16
N ASP A 199 -30.28 2.72 25.12
CA ASP A 199 -29.60 1.47 25.45
C ASP A 199 -29.00 0.81 24.20
N ILE A 200 -27.84 0.20 24.33
CA ILE A 200 -27.23 -0.60 23.27
C ILE A 200 -27.91 -1.97 23.25
N ASP A 201 -28.56 -2.28 22.12
CA ASP A 201 -29.19 -3.58 21.86
C ASP A 201 -28.16 -4.61 21.37
N SER A 202 -27.22 -4.19 20.53
CA SER A 202 -26.12 -5.04 20.08
C SER A 202 -24.97 -4.24 19.51
N MET A 203 -23.76 -4.83 19.59
CA MET A 203 -22.54 -4.27 19.07
C MET A 203 -21.74 -5.36 18.34
N ALA A 204 -21.32 -5.08 17.09
CA ALA A 204 -20.59 -6.04 16.28
C ALA A 204 -19.69 -5.37 15.24
N HIS A 205 -18.63 -6.06 14.85
CA HIS A 205 -17.92 -5.72 13.63
C HIS A 205 -18.77 -5.98 12.39
N PHE A 206 -18.46 -5.32 11.29
CA PHE A 206 -19.07 -5.60 9.99
C PHE A 206 -18.07 -5.46 8.85
N GLU A 207 -18.27 -6.23 7.80
CA GLU A 207 -17.45 -6.19 6.60
C GLU A 207 -17.85 -5.00 5.71
N ILE A 208 -16.89 -4.16 5.32
CA ILE A 208 -17.13 -2.96 4.49
C ILE A 208 -17.82 -3.31 3.16
N SER A 209 -17.36 -4.37 2.49
CA SER A 209 -17.82 -4.76 1.17
C SER A 209 -19.27 -5.25 1.12
N SER A 210 -19.68 -6.03 2.12
CA SER A 210 -21.01 -6.64 2.20
C SER A 210 -21.96 -5.92 3.15
N GLN A 211 -21.46 -5.03 4.00
CA GLN A 211 -22.16 -4.34 5.08
C GLN A 211 -22.82 -5.32 6.08
N ARG A 212 -22.35 -6.58 6.12
CA ARG A 212 -22.88 -7.62 7.01
C ARG A 212 -22.04 -7.68 8.28
N ARG A 213 -22.71 -7.91 9.39
CA ARG A 213 -22.06 -8.17 10.68
C ARG A 213 -21.18 -9.41 10.59
N THR A 214 -20.05 -9.35 11.26
CA THR A 214 -19.08 -10.44 11.37
C THR A 214 -19.05 -10.97 12.80
N GLU A 215 -18.30 -10.35 13.69
CA GLU A 215 -18.10 -10.81 15.06
C GLU A 215 -18.79 -9.88 16.06
N HIS A 216 -19.43 -10.47 17.06
CA HIS A 216 -20.00 -9.74 18.20
C HIS A 216 -18.88 -9.18 19.08
N MET A 217 -19.11 -8.01 19.67
CA MET A 217 -18.14 -7.32 20.53
C MET A 217 -18.79 -7.00 21.87
N ASP A 218 -18.03 -7.19 22.96
CA ASP A 218 -18.46 -6.81 24.32
C ASP A 218 -18.09 -5.35 24.65
N GLU A 219 -17.05 -4.82 24.01
CA GLU A 219 -16.57 -3.45 24.19
C GLU A 219 -15.88 -2.91 22.94
N CYS A 220 -15.94 -1.59 22.74
CA CYS A 220 -15.20 -0.89 21.70
C CYS A 220 -14.71 0.47 22.20
N VAL A 221 -13.75 1.07 21.48
CA VAL A 221 -13.20 2.38 21.81
C VAL A 221 -13.21 3.32 20.60
N ILE A 222 -13.73 4.52 20.79
CA ILE A 222 -13.59 5.60 19.82
C ILE A 222 -12.30 6.33 20.13
N LEU A 223 -11.30 6.17 19.27
CA LEU A 223 -10.05 6.93 19.33
C LEU A 223 -10.11 8.16 18.41
N PRO A 224 -9.29 9.19 18.68
CA PRO A 224 -9.09 10.28 17.74
C PRO A 224 -8.78 9.82 16.32
N ALA A 225 -9.43 10.44 15.33
CA ALA A 225 -9.14 10.21 13.91
C ALA A 225 -7.90 10.97 13.42
N THR A 226 -7.44 11.97 14.20
CA THR A 226 -6.28 12.83 13.92
C THR A 226 -5.58 13.23 15.21
N GLU A 227 -4.27 13.49 15.14
CA GLU A 227 -3.50 13.99 16.29
C GLU A 227 -3.77 15.48 16.59
N ALA A 228 -4.14 16.27 15.59
CA ALA A 228 -4.43 17.70 15.75
C ALA A 228 -5.94 17.92 16.00
N LEU A 229 -6.36 17.88 17.26
CA LEU A 229 -7.76 18.06 17.66
C LEU A 229 -8.00 19.40 18.35
N PRO A 230 -8.57 20.41 17.69
CA PRO A 230 -8.91 21.70 18.29
C PRO A 230 -9.83 21.60 19.52
N SER A 231 -10.67 20.57 19.58
CA SER A 231 -11.58 20.27 20.70
C SER A 231 -10.86 19.99 22.02
N LEU A 232 -9.62 19.52 21.95
CA LEU A 232 -8.80 19.17 23.12
C LEU A 232 -7.86 20.28 23.58
N ALA A 233 -7.87 21.44 22.94
CA ALA A 233 -7.12 22.60 23.40
C ALA A 233 -7.54 22.99 24.83
N GLU A 234 -6.61 23.54 25.62
CA GLU A 234 -6.91 24.01 26.97
C GLU A 234 -7.95 25.12 26.94
N GLY A 235 -9.07 24.93 27.62
CA GLY A 235 -10.25 25.82 27.57
C GLY A 235 -11.15 25.60 26.33
N GLY A 236 -10.88 24.57 25.51
CA GLY A 236 -11.71 24.20 24.37
C GLY A 236 -11.57 25.10 23.13
N ILE A 237 -12.41 24.87 22.12
CA ILE A 237 -12.42 25.64 20.88
C ILE A 237 -12.53 27.16 21.07
N PRO A 238 -13.38 27.69 21.97
CA PRO A 238 -13.47 29.15 22.18
C PRO A 238 -12.17 29.78 22.67
N ALA A 239 -11.46 29.11 23.57
CA ALA A 239 -10.17 29.59 24.08
C ALA A 239 -9.09 29.53 22.97
N LEU A 240 -9.05 28.47 22.19
CA LEU A 240 -8.15 28.30 21.05
C LEU A 240 -8.39 29.42 20.00
N CYS A 241 -9.66 29.67 19.64
CA CYS A 241 -10.01 30.75 18.71
C CYS A 241 -9.50 32.13 19.22
N GLY A 242 -9.72 32.43 20.51
CA GLY A 242 -9.21 33.64 21.11
C GLY A 242 -7.67 33.73 21.11
N GLU A 243 -6.97 32.64 21.29
CA GLU A 243 -5.51 32.57 21.21
C GLU A 243 -5.02 32.80 19.77
N ILE A 244 -5.64 32.14 18.79
CA ILE A 244 -5.33 32.33 17.37
C ILE A 244 -5.55 33.79 16.96
N GLU A 245 -6.67 34.41 17.31
CA GLU A 245 -6.98 35.80 16.98
C GLU A 245 -5.97 36.77 17.62
N LYS A 246 -5.68 36.56 18.90
CA LYS A 246 -4.71 37.38 19.65
C LYS A 246 -3.31 37.24 19.03
N PHE A 247 -2.92 36.04 18.66
CA PHE A 247 -1.64 35.79 17.99
C PHE A 247 -1.61 36.47 16.62
N ALA A 248 -2.64 36.31 15.79
CA ALA A 248 -2.76 36.93 14.46
C ALA A 248 -2.66 38.46 14.54
N LEU A 249 -3.35 39.08 15.54
CA LEU A 249 -3.31 40.52 15.79
C LEU A 249 -1.91 41.00 16.18
N ASN A 250 -1.23 40.26 17.05
CA ASN A 250 0.13 40.61 17.49
C ASN A 250 1.15 40.41 16.38
N TYR A 251 0.99 39.38 15.57
CA TYR A 251 1.88 39.06 14.46
C TYR A 251 1.81 40.13 13.38
N SER A 252 0.60 40.60 12.99
CA SER A 252 0.39 41.65 12.00
C SER A 252 0.90 43.02 12.48
N LYS A 253 0.84 43.28 13.81
CA LYS A 253 1.39 44.54 14.38
C LYS A 253 2.91 44.59 14.41
N ARG A 254 3.57 43.46 14.58
CA ARG A 254 5.05 43.34 14.67
C ARG A 254 5.74 43.26 13.32
N ARG A 255 5.03 42.83 12.30
CA ARG A 255 5.57 42.61 10.94
C ARG A 255 4.64 43.26 9.92
N SER A 256 5.09 44.37 9.33
CA SER A 256 4.34 45.12 8.31
C SER A 256 4.64 44.64 6.90
N SER A 257 4.56 43.30 6.66
CA SER A 257 4.71 42.72 5.31
C SER A 257 3.34 42.26 4.81
N GLU A 258 3.16 42.22 3.50
CA GLU A 258 1.95 41.74 2.85
C GLU A 258 1.66 40.28 3.26
N THR A 259 2.71 39.44 3.31
CA THR A 259 2.64 38.05 3.78
C THR A 259 2.17 37.93 5.23
N ALA A 260 2.59 38.83 6.13
CA ALA A 260 2.13 38.82 7.52
C ALA A 260 0.64 39.21 7.63
N SER A 261 0.19 40.12 6.78
CA SER A 261 -1.22 40.51 6.72
C SER A 261 -2.11 39.39 6.20
N THR A 262 -1.65 38.70 5.16
CA THR A 262 -2.33 37.52 4.58
C THR A 262 -2.42 36.36 5.59
N LEU A 263 -1.32 36.05 6.27
CA LEU A 263 -1.30 35.04 7.33
C LEU A 263 -2.29 35.37 8.44
N ALA A 264 -2.28 36.62 8.93
CA ALA A 264 -3.19 37.03 9.98
C ALA A 264 -4.67 36.99 9.54
N ALA A 265 -4.96 37.27 8.26
CA ALA A 265 -6.30 37.12 7.71
C ALA A 265 -6.73 35.64 7.65
N ASN A 266 -5.85 34.77 7.18
CA ASN A 266 -6.10 33.33 7.13
C ASN A 266 -6.34 32.74 8.52
N MET A 267 -5.52 33.11 9.50
CA MET A 267 -5.68 32.63 10.89
C MET A 267 -7.02 33.08 11.50
N ARG A 268 -7.48 34.29 11.20
CA ARG A 268 -8.80 34.79 11.67
C ARG A 268 -9.94 34.02 10.99
N ALA A 269 -9.82 33.77 9.69
CA ALA A 269 -10.82 32.98 8.97
C ALA A 269 -10.90 31.53 9.52
N ASP A 270 -9.77 30.95 9.89
CA ASP A 270 -9.75 29.61 10.52
C ASP A 270 -10.37 29.65 11.92
N ALA A 271 -10.09 30.69 12.73
CA ALA A 271 -10.73 30.85 14.03
C ALA A 271 -12.26 31.04 13.91
N GLU A 272 -12.70 31.76 12.89
CA GLU A 272 -14.14 31.92 12.61
C GLU A 272 -14.78 30.59 12.22
N ARG A 273 -14.14 29.82 11.34
CA ARG A 273 -14.62 28.46 10.93
C ARG A 273 -14.72 27.54 12.15
N LEU A 274 -13.68 27.49 12.98
CA LEU A 274 -13.67 26.69 14.20
C LEU A 274 -14.78 27.12 15.17
N SER A 275 -15.03 28.42 15.32
CA SER A 275 -16.10 28.92 16.19
C SER A 275 -17.50 28.54 15.71
N GLN A 276 -17.66 28.29 14.40
CA GLN A 276 -18.88 27.78 13.76
C GLN A 276 -19.00 26.26 13.82
N GLY A 277 -18.05 25.57 14.44
CA GLY A 277 -18.01 24.11 14.51
C GLY A 277 -17.51 23.42 13.23
N ILE A 278 -16.91 24.16 12.30
CA ILE A 278 -16.33 23.63 11.07
C ILE A 278 -14.90 23.21 11.34
N LEU A 279 -14.62 21.92 11.23
CA LEU A 279 -13.25 21.40 11.36
C LEU A 279 -12.38 21.87 10.18
N ILE A 280 -11.13 22.22 10.47
CA ILE A 280 -10.14 22.59 9.47
C ILE A 280 -9.23 21.36 9.18
N SER A 281 -9.06 21.04 7.91
CA SER A 281 -8.29 19.86 7.49
C SER A 281 -6.79 19.97 7.78
N ASP A 282 -6.25 21.17 7.90
CA ASP A 282 -4.86 21.54 8.12
C ASP A 282 -4.59 22.05 9.55
N ALA A 283 -5.30 21.49 10.52
CA ALA A 283 -5.19 21.83 11.95
C ALA A 283 -3.77 21.63 12.52
N ASP A 284 -2.93 20.86 11.84
CA ASP A 284 -1.52 20.69 12.22
C ASP A 284 -0.76 22.00 12.35
N ARG A 285 -1.14 23.04 11.60
CA ARG A 285 -0.57 24.40 11.72
C ARG A 285 -0.70 24.99 13.12
N TYR A 286 -1.69 24.53 13.88
CA TYR A 286 -2.03 25.04 15.21
C TYR A 286 -1.62 24.07 16.34
N LEU A 287 -0.90 22.96 16.04
CA LEU A 287 -0.49 21.97 17.03
C LEU A 287 0.20 22.59 18.26
N SER A 288 1.01 23.65 18.06
CA SER A 288 1.68 24.36 19.14
C SER A 288 0.77 25.20 20.04
N MET A 289 -0.42 25.55 19.55
CA MET A 289 -1.47 26.26 20.30
C MET A 289 -2.47 25.29 20.91
N ILE A 290 -2.68 24.12 20.28
CA ILE A 290 -3.61 23.09 20.77
C ILE A 290 -3.04 22.38 22.00
N TYR A 291 -1.74 21.96 21.94
CA TYR A 291 -1.10 21.19 22.99
C TYR A 291 0.24 21.78 23.41
N PRO A 292 0.65 21.57 24.69
CA PRO A 292 2.04 21.72 25.08
C PRO A 292 2.95 20.77 24.26
N MET A 293 4.26 21.01 24.26
CA MET A 293 5.19 20.13 23.54
C MET A 293 5.16 18.73 24.16
N ALA A 294 4.72 17.76 23.38
CA ALA A 294 4.76 16.34 23.68
C ALA A 294 5.26 15.58 22.44
N CYS A 295 5.95 14.48 22.67
CA CYS A 295 6.40 13.55 21.65
C CYS A 295 6.35 12.12 22.20
N ALA A 296 6.85 11.12 21.47
CA ALA A 296 6.80 9.73 21.94
C ALA A 296 7.50 9.50 23.28
N ALA A 297 8.47 10.32 23.66
CA ALA A 297 9.11 10.26 24.98
C ALA A 297 8.12 10.34 26.14
N ASN A 298 7.03 11.07 25.96
CA ASN A 298 6.00 11.21 27.00
C ASN A 298 5.13 9.96 27.19
N TYR A 299 5.24 8.99 26.29
CA TYR A 299 4.49 7.72 26.29
C TYR A 299 5.33 6.53 26.78
N ILE A 300 6.64 6.70 26.91
CA ILE A 300 7.52 5.63 27.40
C ILE A 300 7.29 5.46 28.90
N PRO A 301 6.98 4.23 29.38
CA PRO A 301 6.85 3.97 30.80
C PRO A 301 8.16 4.27 31.55
N PRO A 302 8.11 4.76 32.79
CA PRO A 302 9.31 5.08 33.55
C PRO A 302 10.22 3.86 33.84
N ASP A 303 9.63 2.66 33.90
CA ASP A 303 10.33 1.39 34.12
C ASP A 303 10.82 0.73 32.83
N ALA A 304 10.54 1.30 31.67
CA ALA A 304 11.03 0.81 30.38
C ALA A 304 12.54 0.96 30.25
N PHE A 305 13.12 0.19 29.33
CA PHE A 305 14.46 0.45 28.83
C PHE A 305 14.43 0.77 27.33
N VAL A 306 15.37 1.57 26.89
CA VAL A 306 15.49 2.00 25.51
C VAL A 306 16.63 1.26 24.83
N PHE A 307 16.36 0.70 23.66
CA PHE A 307 17.34 0.08 22.79
C PHE A 307 17.54 0.96 21.55
N LEU A 308 18.74 1.55 21.42
CA LEU A 308 19.07 2.42 20.29
C LEU A 308 19.85 1.64 19.24
N ASP A 309 19.20 1.36 18.14
CA ASP A 309 19.77 0.64 17.00
C ASP A 309 20.59 1.57 16.12
N GLN A 310 21.87 1.26 15.90
CA GLN A 310 22.80 2.05 15.09
C GLN A 310 22.81 3.54 15.43
N PRO A 311 23.34 3.94 16.59
CA PRO A 311 23.22 5.30 17.14
C PRO A 311 23.64 6.41 16.19
N ASN A 312 24.72 6.19 15.42
CA ASN A 312 25.23 7.21 14.49
C ASN A 312 24.31 7.41 13.27
N HIS A 313 23.75 6.31 12.72
CA HIS A 313 22.78 6.40 11.64
C HIS A 313 21.47 7.07 12.11
N CYS A 314 21.04 6.78 13.33
CA CYS A 314 19.93 7.48 13.95
C CYS A 314 20.18 8.99 14.05
N ALA A 315 21.37 9.40 14.48
CA ALA A 315 21.73 10.81 14.59
C ALA A 315 21.82 11.50 13.22
N GLU A 316 22.34 10.83 12.21
CA GLU A 316 22.40 11.33 10.83
C GLU A 316 20.99 11.53 10.26
N LYS A 317 20.16 10.50 10.29
CA LYS A 317 18.77 10.57 9.81
C LYS A 317 17.96 11.63 10.53
N LEU A 318 18.14 11.79 11.82
CA LEU A 318 17.44 12.80 12.58
C LEU A 318 17.87 14.23 12.22
N ARG A 319 19.16 14.46 11.94
CA ARG A 319 19.65 15.76 11.43
C ARG A 319 19.12 16.06 10.03
N ASP A 320 19.07 15.05 9.17
CA ASP A 320 18.50 15.18 7.83
C ASP A 320 17.01 15.54 7.90
N TYR A 321 16.25 14.85 8.73
CA TYR A 321 14.86 15.16 8.99
C TYR A 321 14.69 16.59 9.55
N GLU A 322 15.52 16.98 10.50
CA GLU A 322 15.53 18.33 11.07
C GLU A 322 15.78 19.41 10.01
N LYS A 323 16.77 19.19 9.16
CA LYS A 323 17.12 20.11 8.06
C LYS A 323 15.97 20.21 7.05
N GLN A 324 15.39 19.07 6.65
CA GLN A 324 14.30 19.02 5.70
C GLN A 324 13.05 19.72 6.23
N LEU A 325 12.59 19.35 7.43
CA LEU A 325 11.44 20.00 8.07
C LEU A 325 11.67 21.48 8.29
N GLY A 326 12.88 21.89 8.65
CA GLY A 326 13.23 23.30 8.79
C GLY A 326 13.13 24.07 7.49
N ALA A 327 13.59 23.51 6.37
CA ALA A 327 13.44 24.10 5.05
C ALA A 327 11.96 24.23 4.64
N ASP A 328 11.17 23.18 4.88
CA ASP A 328 9.73 23.17 4.61
C ASP A 328 8.99 24.25 5.40
N ILE A 329 9.26 24.35 6.68
CA ILE A 329 8.66 25.39 7.56
C ILE A 329 9.07 26.80 7.08
N ALA A 330 10.34 27.01 6.72
CA ALA A 330 10.79 28.31 6.22
C ALA A 330 10.07 28.73 4.94
N GLU A 331 9.79 27.77 4.05
CA GLU A 331 9.01 28.05 2.83
C GLU A 331 7.55 28.36 3.17
N LEU A 332 6.93 27.61 4.07
CA LEU A 332 5.56 27.86 4.53
C LEU A 332 5.43 29.23 5.21
N GLN A 333 6.45 29.65 5.94
CA GLN A 333 6.52 31.02 6.54
C GLN A 333 6.64 32.10 5.48
N ARG A 334 7.46 31.89 4.44
CA ARG A 334 7.56 32.83 3.31
C ARG A 334 6.24 33.01 2.57
N ARG A 335 5.43 31.97 2.50
CA ARG A 335 4.10 31.98 1.88
C ARG A 335 2.99 32.49 2.80
N GLY A 336 3.28 32.75 4.05
CA GLY A 336 2.26 33.19 5.01
C GLY A 336 1.26 32.10 5.39
N LEU A 337 1.69 30.83 5.44
CA LEU A 337 0.87 29.69 5.87
C LEU A 337 1.12 29.31 7.31
N ILE A 338 2.35 29.43 7.79
CA ILE A 338 2.74 29.18 9.18
C ILE A 338 3.40 30.42 9.77
N ALA A 339 3.04 30.76 10.99
CA ALA A 339 3.64 31.85 11.70
C ALA A 339 5.00 31.47 12.33
N ALA A 340 5.98 32.32 12.21
CA ALA A 340 7.19 32.18 13.01
C ALA A 340 6.86 32.30 14.51
N GLY A 341 7.25 31.30 15.29
CA GLY A 341 6.90 31.17 16.71
C GLY A 341 5.78 30.18 16.99
N ALA A 342 5.05 29.71 15.95
CA ALA A 342 4.13 28.58 15.99
C ALA A 342 4.68 27.33 15.29
N ASP A 343 5.98 27.30 15.03
CA ASP A 343 6.72 26.38 14.18
C ASP A 343 7.38 25.22 14.91
N SER A 344 6.97 24.93 16.14
CA SER A 344 7.54 23.87 16.98
C SER A 344 6.83 22.53 16.72
N PHE A 345 7.26 21.80 15.69
CA PHE A 345 6.66 20.52 15.26
C PHE A 345 7.43 19.29 15.69
N ARG A 346 8.57 19.44 16.40
CA ARG A 346 9.42 18.34 16.83
C ARG A 346 10.26 18.69 18.04
N LEU A 347 10.75 17.65 18.71
CA LEU A 347 11.83 17.78 19.67
C LEU A 347 13.17 17.95 18.91
N GLY A 348 13.99 18.92 19.28
CA GLY A 348 15.31 19.15 18.66
C GLY A 348 16.26 17.99 18.89
N THR A 349 17.13 17.71 17.89
CA THR A 349 18.08 16.59 17.91
C THR A 349 18.98 16.57 19.15
N ASP A 350 19.56 17.70 19.54
CA ASP A 350 20.41 17.79 20.73
C ASP A 350 19.64 17.52 22.03
N LYS A 351 18.40 17.99 22.11
CA LYS A 351 17.53 17.75 23.26
C LYS A 351 17.12 16.29 23.33
N PHE A 352 16.83 15.67 22.20
CA PHE A 352 16.50 14.26 22.09
C PHE A 352 17.59 13.37 22.70
N PHE A 353 18.84 13.49 22.23
CA PHE A 353 19.93 12.67 22.74
C PHE A 353 20.31 12.97 24.20
N LYS A 354 20.03 14.18 24.69
CA LYS A 354 20.21 14.52 26.11
C LYS A 354 19.13 13.92 27.00
N THR A 355 17.92 13.72 26.48
CA THR A 355 16.78 13.16 27.23
C THR A 355 16.85 11.62 27.31
N LEU A 356 17.40 10.96 26.29
CA LEU A 356 17.45 9.50 26.23
C LEU A 356 18.03 8.83 27.49
N PRO A 357 19.11 9.34 28.13
CA PRO A 357 19.67 8.72 29.36
C PRO A 357 18.77 8.84 30.60
N GLU A 358 17.60 9.44 30.53
CA GLU A 358 16.58 9.37 31.60
C GLU A 358 16.05 7.94 31.78
N TRP A 359 16.14 7.12 30.71
CA TRP A 359 15.88 5.69 30.76
C TRP A 359 17.20 4.89 30.74
N PRO A 360 17.17 3.61 31.15
CA PRO A 360 18.25 2.68 30.86
C PRO A 360 18.44 2.52 29.35
N VAL A 361 19.61 2.89 28.81
CA VAL A 361 19.88 2.86 27.35
C VAL A 361 20.89 1.78 27.03
N TYR A 362 20.47 0.84 26.19
CA TYR A 362 21.35 -0.10 25.48
C TYR A 362 21.47 0.31 24.02
N MET A 363 22.66 0.27 23.49
CA MET A 363 22.93 0.64 22.09
C MET A 363 23.61 -0.53 21.39
N ALA A 364 23.31 -0.72 20.12
CA ALA A 364 23.97 -1.74 19.32
C ALA A 364 24.35 -1.22 17.95
N ASP A 365 25.53 -1.62 17.44
CA ASP A 365 26.03 -1.23 16.14
C ASP A 365 26.77 -2.40 15.46
N SER A 366 26.88 -2.33 14.14
CA SER A 366 27.66 -3.30 13.36
C SER A 366 29.16 -3.08 13.53
N PHE A 367 29.57 -1.84 13.76
CA PHE A 367 30.98 -1.46 13.86
C PHE A 367 31.23 -0.57 15.09
N THR A 368 32.44 -0.65 15.60
CA THR A 368 32.87 0.26 16.66
C THR A 368 33.27 1.62 16.06
N THR A 369 32.49 2.67 16.38
CA THR A 369 32.77 4.02 15.91
C THR A 369 33.29 4.90 17.05
N GLY A 370 34.21 5.79 16.74
CA GLY A 370 34.91 6.63 17.75
C GLY A 370 34.05 7.76 18.33
N ARG A 371 32.90 8.05 17.76
CA ARG A 371 31.94 9.06 18.26
C ARG A 371 30.53 8.47 18.29
N CYS A 372 29.86 8.61 19.40
CA CYS A 372 28.48 8.17 19.58
C CYS A 372 27.64 9.37 20.07
N PRO A 373 26.41 9.56 19.58
CA PRO A 373 25.57 10.68 19.99
C PRO A 373 25.18 10.62 21.48
N VAL A 374 25.12 9.41 22.03
CA VAL A 374 25.00 9.18 23.48
C VAL A 374 26.30 8.55 23.94
N ALA A 375 27.01 9.19 24.86
CA ALA A 375 28.32 8.69 25.36
C ALA A 375 28.13 7.38 26.14
N PRO A 376 28.69 6.25 25.69
CA PRO A 376 28.58 5.00 26.41
C PRO A 376 29.49 5.00 27.65
N LYS A 377 28.99 4.46 28.75
CA LYS A 377 29.82 4.17 29.93
C LYS A 377 30.48 2.80 29.83
N THR A 378 29.79 1.87 29.16
CA THR A 378 30.29 0.53 28.90
C THR A 378 30.35 0.28 27.42
N LEU A 379 31.46 -0.23 26.95
CA LEU A 379 31.71 -0.64 25.57
C LEU A 379 32.06 -2.12 25.51
N THR A 380 31.34 -2.90 24.69
CA THR A 380 31.63 -4.31 24.50
C THR A 380 31.51 -4.68 23.02
N SER A 381 32.18 -5.76 22.63
CA SER A 381 32.12 -6.25 21.23
C SER A 381 31.83 -7.74 21.22
N ILE A 382 30.84 -8.13 20.43
CA ILE A 382 30.44 -9.53 20.27
C ILE A 382 30.81 -9.96 18.85
N SER A 383 31.53 -11.08 18.74
CA SER A 383 31.78 -11.69 17.44
C SER A 383 30.57 -12.52 17.01
N ALA A 384 29.79 -12.00 16.07
CA ALA A 384 28.64 -12.64 15.51
C ALA A 384 28.65 -12.53 13.98
N LYS A 385 28.14 -13.54 13.28
CA LYS A 385 28.05 -13.53 11.82
C LYS A 385 26.61 -13.79 11.38
N GLN A 386 26.14 -12.99 10.46
CA GLN A 386 24.91 -13.27 9.74
C GLN A 386 25.20 -14.31 8.65
N LEU A 387 24.38 -15.33 8.60
CA LEU A 387 24.51 -16.38 7.59
C LEU A 387 23.97 -15.90 6.26
N PRO A 388 24.60 -16.29 5.14
CA PRO A 388 24.08 -15.96 3.82
C PRO A 388 22.76 -16.67 3.56
N SER A 389 21.95 -16.12 2.66
CA SER A 389 20.83 -16.87 2.08
C SER A 389 21.40 -17.89 1.08
N TYR A 390 20.96 -19.13 1.20
CA TYR A 390 21.35 -20.20 0.26
C TYR A 390 20.54 -20.17 -1.05
N GLY A 391 19.66 -19.18 -1.18
CA GLY A 391 18.87 -18.99 -2.41
C GLY A 391 17.98 -20.19 -2.77
N GLY A 392 17.61 -21.06 -1.80
CA GLY A 392 16.88 -22.31 -2.03
C GLY A 392 17.76 -23.46 -2.53
N ASN A 393 19.09 -23.27 -2.59
CA ASN A 393 20.01 -24.40 -2.81
C ASN A 393 20.14 -25.22 -1.53
N ALA A 394 19.14 -26.06 -1.33
CA ALA A 394 19.02 -26.94 -0.18
C ALA A 394 20.23 -27.86 0.00
N GLN A 395 20.93 -28.18 -1.11
CA GLN A 395 22.12 -29.01 -1.10
C GLN A 395 23.30 -28.25 -0.48
N ALA A 396 23.56 -27.03 -0.92
CA ALA A 396 24.65 -26.21 -0.36
C ALA A 396 24.41 -25.92 1.13
N ALA A 397 23.15 -25.68 1.50
CA ALA A 397 22.79 -25.50 2.88
C ALA A 397 23.02 -26.74 3.74
N ALA A 398 22.70 -27.93 3.22
CA ALA A 398 22.99 -29.20 3.90
C ALA A 398 24.50 -29.49 4.00
N ASP A 399 25.28 -29.08 2.99
CA ASP A 399 26.75 -29.17 3.01
C ASP A 399 27.34 -28.27 4.09
N ASP A 400 26.84 -27.04 4.24
CA ASP A 400 27.28 -26.13 5.32
C ASP A 400 26.87 -26.65 6.70
N VAL A 401 25.65 -27.18 6.83
CA VAL A 401 25.22 -27.85 8.07
C VAL A 401 26.16 -28.99 8.43
N GLU A 402 26.53 -29.86 7.48
CA GLU A 402 27.49 -30.94 7.69
C GLU A 402 28.84 -30.38 8.12
N ALA A 403 29.32 -29.29 7.51
CA ALA A 403 30.58 -28.66 7.88
C ALA A 403 30.56 -28.11 9.31
N TYR A 404 29.43 -27.46 9.73
CA TYR A 404 29.27 -27.03 11.10
C TYR A 404 29.26 -28.18 12.10
N LEU A 405 28.56 -29.29 11.79
CA LEU A 405 28.51 -30.45 12.66
C LEU A 405 29.89 -31.09 12.86
N LYS A 406 30.71 -31.16 11.80
CA LYS A 406 32.11 -31.65 11.85
C LYS A 406 33.01 -30.77 12.73
N GLN A 407 32.68 -29.49 12.88
CA GLN A 407 33.36 -28.53 13.76
C GLN A 407 32.76 -28.49 15.18
N GLU A 408 31.94 -29.46 15.51
CA GLU A 408 31.22 -29.56 16.78
C GLU A 408 30.33 -28.39 17.12
N TYR A 409 29.77 -27.71 16.09
CA TYR A 409 28.73 -26.72 16.32
C TYR A 409 27.41 -27.37 16.71
N ARG A 410 26.65 -26.68 17.51
CA ARG A 410 25.24 -26.97 17.75
C ARG A 410 24.42 -26.29 16.65
N VAL A 411 23.72 -27.07 15.86
CA VAL A 411 22.94 -26.52 14.74
C VAL A 411 21.45 -26.61 15.08
N VAL A 412 20.77 -25.48 15.00
CA VAL A 412 19.32 -25.40 15.14
C VAL A 412 18.76 -24.83 13.86
N VAL A 413 17.78 -25.51 13.27
CA VAL A 413 17.10 -25.06 12.09
C VAL A 413 15.67 -24.69 12.48
N LEU A 414 15.28 -23.44 12.24
CA LEU A 414 13.93 -22.95 12.52
C LEU A 414 13.04 -23.20 11.30
N ALA A 415 11.92 -23.85 11.51
CA ALA A 415 10.89 -24.10 10.50
C ALA A 415 9.62 -23.33 10.86
N GLY A 416 9.03 -22.65 9.90
CA GLY A 416 7.82 -21.85 10.13
C GLY A 416 6.59 -22.69 10.53
N ASP A 417 6.56 -23.98 10.15
CA ASP A 417 5.50 -24.92 10.51
C ASP A 417 6.01 -26.38 10.52
N GLU A 418 5.16 -27.29 11.00
CA GLU A 418 5.49 -28.72 11.09
C GLU A 418 5.72 -29.39 9.71
N ARG A 419 5.09 -28.89 8.63
CA ARG A 419 5.24 -29.44 7.29
C ARG A 419 6.64 -29.14 6.76
N ARG A 420 7.07 -27.88 6.93
CA ARG A 420 8.42 -27.45 6.57
C ARG A 420 9.47 -28.17 7.41
N ALA A 421 9.22 -28.39 8.70
CA ALA A 421 10.10 -29.16 9.56
C ALA A 421 10.32 -30.59 9.02
N LYS A 422 9.27 -31.27 8.54
CA LYS A 422 9.37 -32.59 7.93
C LYS A 422 10.16 -32.60 6.62
N VAL A 423 9.93 -31.59 5.77
CA VAL A 423 10.70 -31.43 4.51
C VAL A 423 12.18 -31.24 4.81
N LEU A 424 12.53 -30.41 5.81
CA LEU A 424 13.92 -30.24 6.24
C LEU A 424 14.51 -31.54 6.80
N GLN A 425 13.75 -32.28 7.58
CA GLN A 425 14.20 -33.59 8.11
C GLN A 425 14.49 -34.60 6.99
N GLU A 426 13.62 -34.66 5.97
CA GLU A 426 13.86 -35.50 4.79
C GLU A 426 15.10 -35.05 4.00
N LEU A 427 15.30 -33.73 3.86
CA LEU A 427 16.47 -33.16 3.21
C LEU A 427 17.76 -33.58 3.92
N PHE A 428 17.82 -33.41 5.23
CA PHE A 428 18.98 -33.79 6.06
C PHE A 428 19.17 -35.29 6.11
N GLY A 429 18.08 -36.07 6.09
CA GLY A 429 18.14 -37.53 6.01
C GLY A 429 18.82 -38.07 4.73
N LYS A 430 18.68 -37.37 3.60
CA LYS A 430 19.38 -37.71 2.34
C LYS A 430 20.91 -37.52 2.44
N LYS A 431 21.39 -36.80 3.42
CA LYS A 431 22.80 -36.53 3.71
C LYS A 431 23.29 -37.21 4.97
N ASP A 432 22.53 -38.17 5.48
CA ASP A 432 22.84 -38.89 6.73
C ASP A 432 23.04 -37.97 7.94
N ILE A 433 22.41 -36.78 7.93
CA ILE A 433 22.38 -35.84 9.05
C ILE A 433 21.13 -36.15 9.91
N PRO A 434 21.28 -36.73 11.11
CA PRO A 434 20.13 -36.98 11.98
C PRO A 434 19.64 -35.66 12.56
N ALA A 435 18.39 -35.27 12.27
CA ALA A 435 17.76 -34.07 12.80
C ALA A 435 16.42 -34.43 13.43
N LEU A 436 16.26 -34.13 14.70
CA LEU A 436 15.01 -34.32 15.44
C LEU A 436 14.15 -33.06 15.39
N ILE A 437 12.84 -33.24 15.22
CA ILE A 437 11.87 -32.14 15.18
C ILE A 437 11.33 -31.93 16.60
N TYR A 438 11.33 -30.67 17.04
CA TYR A 438 10.79 -30.21 18.30
C TYR A 438 9.75 -29.11 18.05
N THR A 439 8.54 -29.29 18.56
CA THR A 439 7.54 -28.19 18.59
C THR A 439 7.96 -27.07 19.52
N GLU A 440 8.63 -27.41 20.60
CA GLU A 440 9.24 -26.48 21.54
C GLU A 440 10.64 -26.98 21.92
N LEU A 441 11.65 -26.17 21.70
CA LEU A 441 13.04 -26.50 22.04
C LEU A 441 13.29 -26.20 23.51
N LYS A 442 13.30 -27.25 24.37
CA LYS A 442 13.57 -27.12 25.82
C LYS A 442 15.06 -27.23 26.18
N LYS A 443 15.91 -27.72 25.29
CA LYS A 443 17.34 -27.87 25.47
C LYS A 443 18.03 -27.73 24.11
N LEU A 444 19.19 -27.07 24.08
CA LEU A 444 20.04 -27.06 22.88
C LEU A 444 20.50 -28.46 22.50
N PRO A 445 20.69 -28.74 21.19
CA PRO A 445 21.32 -29.98 20.74
C PRO A 445 22.72 -30.12 21.36
N GLU A 446 23.19 -31.34 21.50
CA GLU A 446 24.56 -31.59 21.92
C GLU A 446 25.54 -31.12 20.85
N PRO A 447 26.82 -30.80 21.17
CA PRO A 447 27.80 -30.43 20.16
C PRO A 447 27.87 -31.47 19.02
N GLY A 448 27.94 -31.01 17.78
CA GLY A 448 27.94 -31.87 16.60
C GLY A 448 26.57 -32.44 16.23
N HIS A 449 25.47 -31.96 16.79
CA HIS A 449 24.12 -32.42 16.47
C HIS A 449 23.25 -31.29 15.90
N CYS A 450 22.29 -31.70 15.06
CA CYS A 450 21.28 -30.83 14.46
C CYS A 450 19.91 -31.09 15.07
N SER A 451 19.18 -30.00 15.33
CA SER A 451 17.76 -30.03 15.74
C SER A 451 16.94 -29.09 14.86
N ILE A 452 15.70 -29.48 14.56
CA ILE A 452 14.72 -28.64 13.87
C ILE A 452 13.70 -28.20 14.91
N ALA A 453 13.44 -26.92 14.99
CA ALA A 453 12.45 -26.35 15.93
C ALA A 453 11.45 -25.48 15.17
N ILE A 454 10.22 -25.38 15.69
CA ILE A 454 9.21 -24.48 15.14
C ILE A 454 9.52 -23.04 15.58
N GLY A 455 9.64 -22.13 14.60
CA GLY A 455 9.94 -20.71 14.84
C GLY A 455 10.40 -20.03 13.54
N ALA A 456 10.56 -18.73 13.61
CA ALA A 456 11.05 -17.92 12.49
C ALA A 456 11.92 -16.75 12.99
N ILE A 457 12.90 -16.37 12.20
CA ILE A 457 13.68 -15.12 12.30
C ILE A 457 14.01 -14.65 10.89
N SER A 458 14.32 -13.37 10.71
CA SER A 458 14.56 -12.78 9.38
C SER A 458 15.80 -13.31 8.67
N ALA A 459 16.82 -13.70 9.40
CA ALA A 459 18.07 -14.26 8.86
C ALA A 459 18.72 -15.22 9.84
N GLY A 460 19.58 -16.10 9.34
CA GLY A 460 20.34 -17.03 10.18
C GLY A 460 21.43 -16.34 10.99
N ILE A 461 21.72 -16.92 12.13
CA ILE A 461 22.60 -16.41 13.17
C ILE A 461 23.75 -17.39 13.40
N GLU A 462 24.98 -16.91 13.46
CA GLU A 462 26.12 -17.67 13.92
C GLU A 462 26.82 -16.94 15.08
N TYR A 463 27.00 -17.68 16.18
CA TYR A 463 27.83 -17.26 17.31
C TYR A 463 29.07 -18.16 17.39
N PRO A 464 30.20 -17.77 16.77
CA PRO A 464 31.42 -18.63 16.72
C PRO A 464 31.97 -18.99 18.09
N ALA A 465 31.94 -18.03 19.04
CA ALA A 465 32.41 -18.27 20.41
C ALA A 465 31.59 -19.29 21.18
N LEU A 466 30.30 -19.45 20.84
CA LEU A 466 29.40 -20.42 21.43
C LEU A 466 29.30 -21.71 20.64
N ARG A 467 29.93 -21.77 19.46
CA ARG A 467 29.73 -22.84 18.45
C ARG A 467 28.26 -23.14 18.21
N LEU A 468 27.49 -22.08 18.02
CA LEU A 468 26.04 -22.15 17.80
C LEU A 468 25.69 -21.53 16.46
N THR A 469 24.95 -22.26 15.66
CA THR A 469 24.38 -21.80 14.40
C THR A 469 22.88 -22.00 14.40
N ILE A 470 22.14 -20.95 14.07
CA ILE A 470 20.68 -21.00 13.90
C ILE A 470 20.36 -20.65 12.45
N LEU A 471 19.77 -21.55 11.73
CA LEU A 471 19.35 -21.42 10.35
C LEU A 471 17.84 -21.28 10.28
N THR A 472 17.30 -20.73 9.20
CA THR A 472 15.86 -20.64 8.97
C THR A 472 15.45 -21.44 7.74
N ASP A 473 14.22 -21.93 7.74
CA ASP A 473 13.66 -22.61 6.58
C ASP A 473 13.56 -21.69 5.36
N SER A 474 13.35 -20.40 5.55
CA SER A 474 13.34 -19.40 4.47
C SER A 474 14.70 -19.29 3.76
N GLN A 475 15.80 -19.57 4.45
CA GLN A 475 17.13 -19.63 3.86
C GLN A 475 17.37 -20.96 3.13
N LEU A 476 16.79 -22.07 3.63
CA LEU A 476 17.01 -23.43 3.19
C LEU A 476 15.98 -23.91 2.17
N LEU A 477 14.72 -23.54 2.37
CA LEU A 477 13.58 -23.95 1.56
C LEU A 477 12.84 -22.69 1.10
N ARG A 478 12.61 -22.52 -0.18
CA ARG A 478 11.64 -21.53 -0.62
C ARG A 478 10.23 -21.92 -0.22
N GLY A 479 9.53 -20.94 0.33
CA GLY A 479 8.28 -21.15 1.00
C GLY A 479 7.15 -21.74 0.17
N HIS A 480 6.49 -22.73 0.74
CA HIS A 480 5.13 -23.10 0.38
C HIS A 480 4.20 -22.37 1.36
N GLY A 481 3.47 -21.39 0.85
CA GLY A 481 2.60 -20.52 1.64
C GLY A 481 1.53 -21.28 2.43
N ARG A 482 1.15 -20.71 3.58
CA ARG A 482 -0.04 -21.11 4.33
C ARG A 482 -1.28 -21.04 3.44
N LYS A 483 -2.12 -22.06 3.49
CA LYS A 483 -3.46 -22.01 2.88
C LYS A 483 -4.28 -20.95 3.62
N ALA A 484 -4.53 -19.82 2.95
CA ALA A 484 -5.53 -18.87 3.37
C ALA A 484 -6.93 -19.50 3.30
N GLY A 485 -7.77 -19.14 4.25
CA GLY A 485 -9.14 -19.63 4.35
C GLY A 485 -9.96 -19.35 3.08
N THR A 486 -10.89 -20.23 2.82
CA THR A 486 -11.83 -20.18 1.68
C THR A 486 -12.50 -18.83 1.53
N VAL A 487 -12.19 -18.14 0.43
CA VAL A 487 -12.89 -16.90 0.01
C VAL A 487 -14.36 -17.23 -0.29
N LYS A 488 -15.26 -16.64 0.48
CA LYS A 488 -16.70 -16.69 0.21
C LYS A 488 -17.03 -15.87 -1.05
N LYS A 489 -17.76 -16.47 -1.98
CA LYS A 489 -18.21 -15.86 -3.23
C LYS A 489 -19.03 -14.60 -2.97
N LEU A 490 -18.61 -13.47 -3.54
CA LEU A 490 -19.33 -12.19 -3.56
C LEU A 490 -20.39 -12.15 -4.68
N PRO A 491 -21.56 -11.56 -4.46
CA PRO A 491 -22.57 -11.38 -5.50
C PRO A 491 -22.22 -10.26 -6.48
N PRO A 492 -22.68 -10.29 -7.74
CA PRO A 492 -22.27 -9.38 -8.79
C PRO A 492 -22.79 -7.97 -8.56
N ASN A 493 -21.89 -7.00 -8.68
CA ASN A 493 -22.16 -5.58 -8.47
C ASN A 493 -22.75 -4.94 -9.76
N ARG A 494 -23.97 -4.41 -9.68
CA ARG A 494 -24.51 -3.45 -10.64
C ARG A 494 -24.12 -2.05 -10.15
N GLN A 495 -23.75 -1.14 -11.04
CA GLN A 495 -23.64 0.29 -10.68
C GLN A 495 -25.02 0.79 -10.24
N ARG A 496 -25.29 0.69 -8.95
CA ARG A 496 -26.46 1.29 -8.31
C ARG A 496 -26.11 2.73 -7.96
N ILE A 497 -27.08 3.61 -8.15
CA ILE A 497 -27.02 4.94 -7.55
C ILE A 497 -27.16 4.69 -6.04
N ASN A 498 -26.09 4.96 -5.29
CA ASN A 498 -26.08 4.75 -3.84
C ASN A 498 -26.63 5.96 -3.08
N SER A 499 -26.77 7.12 -3.76
CA SER A 499 -27.27 8.34 -3.17
C SER A 499 -27.98 9.22 -4.21
N CYS A 500 -28.97 9.98 -3.74
CA CYS A 500 -29.60 11.03 -4.54
C CYS A 500 -28.63 12.17 -4.93
N ALA A 501 -27.49 12.29 -4.27
CA ALA A 501 -26.44 13.28 -4.58
C ALA A 501 -25.67 12.94 -5.86
N ASP A 502 -25.76 11.71 -6.35
CA ASP A 502 -25.07 11.28 -7.57
C ASP A 502 -25.76 11.76 -8.87
N LEU A 503 -26.96 12.37 -8.76
CA LEU A 503 -27.75 12.85 -9.87
C LEU A 503 -27.80 14.38 -9.93
N SER A 504 -27.40 14.94 -11.06
CA SER A 504 -27.56 16.38 -11.35
C SER A 504 -28.85 16.62 -12.13
N ILE A 505 -29.55 17.73 -11.84
CA ILE A 505 -30.75 18.10 -12.58
C ILE A 505 -30.42 18.19 -14.09
N GLY A 506 -31.13 17.42 -14.89
CA GLY A 506 -30.91 17.33 -16.32
C GLY A 506 -30.23 16.05 -16.78
N ASP A 507 -29.69 15.25 -15.87
CA ASP A 507 -29.09 13.95 -16.19
C ASP A 507 -30.11 12.98 -16.79
N TYR A 508 -29.64 12.16 -17.73
CA TYR A 508 -30.44 11.05 -18.21
C TYR A 508 -30.35 9.89 -17.21
N VAL A 509 -31.50 9.36 -16.85
CA VAL A 509 -31.64 8.24 -15.91
C VAL A 509 -32.46 7.12 -16.55
N VAL A 510 -32.18 5.90 -16.16
CA VAL A 510 -32.93 4.70 -16.61
C VAL A 510 -33.67 4.14 -15.43
N HIS A 511 -35.00 4.17 -15.51
CA HIS A 511 -35.83 3.45 -14.55
C HIS A 511 -36.06 2.02 -15.05
N GLU A 512 -35.92 1.02 -14.20
CA GLU A 512 -35.96 -0.39 -14.59
C GLU A 512 -37.21 -0.77 -15.39
N ASN A 513 -38.36 -0.22 -15.05
CA ASN A 513 -39.64 -0.55 -15.67
C ASN A 513 -40.15 0.46 -16.72
N HIS A 514 -39.66 1.73 -16.64
CA HIS A 514 -40.18 2.82 -17.47
C HIS A 514 -39.20 3.34 -18.53
N GLY A 515 -37.94 2.91 -18.48
CA GLY A 515 -36.93 3.25 -19.47
C GLY A 515 -36.24 4.59 -19.20
N ILE A 516 -35.75 5.22 -20.30
CA ILE A 516 -34.89 6.40 -20.20
C ILE A 516 -35.77 7.64 -19.99
N GLY A 517 -35.48 8.35 -18.90
CA GLY A 517 -36.06 9.64 -18.55
C GLY A 517 -34.98 10.67 -18.23
N ARG A 518 -35.38 11.89 -17.89
CA ARG A 518 -34.51 12.98 -17.49
C ARG A 518 -34.78 13.35 -16.04
N PHE A 519 -33.78 13.33 -15.19
CA PHE A 519 -33.90 13.69 -13.80
C PHE A 519 -34.22 15.20 -13.65
N ALA A 520 -35.31 15.51 -12.94
CA ALA A 520 -35.83 16.85 -12.76
C ALA A 520 -35.71 17.38 -11.32
N GLY A 521 -35.05 16.62 -10.43
CA GLY A 521 -34.86 16.99 -9.04
C GLY A 521 -35.62 16.11 -8.05
N ILE A 522 -35.44 16.41 -6.77
CA ILE A 522 -36.11 15.76 -5.66
C ILE A 522 -37.18 16.70 -5.16
N ILE A 523 -38.37 16.18 -4.92
CA ILE A 523 -39.48 16.94 -4.36
C ILE A 523 -40.03 16.27 -3.10
N LYS A 524 -40.47 17.04 -2.16
CA LYS A 524 -41.18 16.55 -0.99
C LYS A 524 -42.67 16.49 -1.27
N MET A 525 -43.29 15.35 -1.01
CA MET A 525 -44.74 15.16 -1.14
C MET A 525 -45.30 14.65 0.17
N GLN A 526 -46.42 15.19 0.59
CA GLN A 526 -47.19 14.65 1.69
C GLN A 526 -48.05 13.48 1.21
N VAL A 527 -47.75 12.30 1.74
CA VAL A 527 -48.52 11.08 1.47
C VAL A 527 -48.88 10.43 2.81
N ASP A 528 -50.18 10.23 3.06
CA ASP A 528 -50.72 9.66 4.30
C ASP A 528 -50.29 10.42 5.59
N GLY A 529 -50.15 11.76 5.48
CA GLY A 529 -49.83 12.62 6.62
C GLY A 529 -48.30 12.71 6.94
N PHE A 530 -47.44 12.07 6.18
CA PHE A 530 -45.98 12.14 6.35
C PHE A 530 -45.34 12.76 5.12
N GLU A 531 -44.30 13.60 5.33
CA GLU A 531 -43.44 14.11 4.26
C GLU A 531 -42.50 13.02 3.81
N LYS A 532 -42.50 12.71 2.49
CA LYS A 532 -41.59 11.76 1.86
C LYS A 532 -40.92 12.41 0.66
N ASP A 533 -39.62 12.09 0.48
CA ASP A 533 -38.84 12.54 -0.66
C ASP A 533 -39.10 11.65 -1.87
N TYR A 534 -39.39 12.30 -3.03
CA TYR A 534 -39.60 11.63 -4.31
C TYR A 534 -38.62 12.16 -5.37
N ILE A 535 -38.06 11.26 -6.15
CA ILE A 535 -37.24 11.56 -7.33
C ILE A 535 -38.21 11.85 -8.48
N LYS A 536 -38.11 13.02 -9.05
CA LYS A 536 -38.89 13.44 -10.21
C LYS A 536 -38.13 13.15 -11.49
N ILE A 537 -38.73 12.36 -12.38
CA ILE A 537 -38.18 11.97 -13.69
C ILE A 537 -39.15 12.33 -14.78
N ASN A 538 -38.70 13.14 -15.75
CA ASN A 538 -39.49 13.54 -16.90
C ASN A 538 -39.23 12.59 -18.08
N TYR A 539 -40.28 12.17 -18.75
CA TYR A 539 -40.26 11.28 -19.92
C TYR A 539 -40.62 12.02 -21.21
N ALA A 540 -40.73 11.31 -22.34
CA ALA A 540 -41.15 11.91 -23.62
C ALA A 540 -42.60 12.44 -23.54
N GLY A 541 -42.81 13.68 -23.98
CA GLY A 541 -44.07 14.38 -23.83
C GLY A 541 -44.20 15.13 -22.51
N THR A 542 -45.34 15.05 -21.84
CA THR A 542 -45.63 15.68 -20.55
C THR A 542 -45.59 14.69 -19.37
N ASP A 543 -45.20 13.44 -19.63
CA ASP A 543 -45.25 12.39 -18.64
C ASP A 543 -44.13 12.58 -17.58
N THR A 544 -44.51 12.48 -16.31
CA THR A 544 -43.58 12.59 -15.18
C THR A 544 -43.80 11.41 -14.23
N LEU A 545 -42.69 10.77 -13.81
CA LEU A 545 -42.72 9.70 -12.83
C LEU A 545 -42.14 10.24 -11.50
N TYR A 546 -42.79 9.88 -10.41
CA TYR A 546 -42.32 10.14 -9.05
C TYR A 546 -41.94 8.82 -8.41
N VAL A 547 -40.65 8.65 -8.14
CA VAL A 547 -40.10 7.44 -7.53
C VAL A 547 -39.77 7.77 -6.07
N PRO A 548 -40.30 7.04 -5.08
CA PRO A 548 -39.91 7.22 -3.68
C PRO A 548 -38.38 7.11 -3.53
N ALA A 549 -37.76 7.95 -2.72
CA ALA A 549 -36.31 7.90 -2.46
C ALA A 549 -35.86 6.53 -1.89
N THR A 550 -36.80 5.81 -1.23
CA THR A 550 -36.55 4.43 -0.75
C THR A 550 -36.45 3.40 -1.87
N GLN A 551 -36.85 3.73 -3.10
CA GLN A 551 -36.76 2.87 -4.29
C GLN A 551 -35.73 3.37 -5.31
N LEU A 552 -34.69 4.04 -4.81
CA LEU A 552 -33.56 4.54 -5.63
C LEU A 552 -32.87 3.43 -6.42
N ASP A 553 -32.89 2.21 -5.92
CA ASP A 553 -32.37 1.00 -6.56
C ASP A 553 -33.00 0.66 -7.91
N LEU A 554 -34.19 1.18 -8.20
CA LEU A 554 -34.86 1.03 -9.49
C LEU A 554 -34.39 2.07 -10.53
N VAL A 555 -33.59 3.05 -10.14
CA VAL A 555 -33.09 4.14 -10.99
C VAL A 555 -31.58 4.02 -11.13
N SER A 556 -31.07 4.14 -12.34
CA SER A 556 -29.64 4.15 -12.62
C SER A 556 -29.30 5.30 -13.57
N LYS A 557 -28.07 5.85 -13.45
CA LYS A 557 -27.59 6.88 -14.38
C LYS A 557 -27.39 6.27 -15.75
N TYR A 558 -27.81 6.98 -16.80
CA TYR A 558 -27.64 6.52 -18.17
C TYR A 558 -26.16 6.69 -18.59
N THR A 559 -25.50 5.60 -18.89
CA THR A 559 -24.11 5.55 -19.38
C THR A 559 -24.08 5.15 -20.85
N GLY A 560 -24.70 5.92 -21.72
CA GLY A 560 -24.69 5.65 -23.17
C GLY A 560 -23.49 6.28 -23.83
N GLY A 561 -22.84 5.53 -24.73
CA GLY A 561 -21.61 5.94 -25.39
C GLY A 561 -21.77 7.07 -26.39
N GLY A 562 -20.87 8.05 -26.32
CA GLY A 562 -20.53 9.01 -27.36
C GLY A 562 -21.41 10.26 -27.42
N GLU A 563 -20.77 11.41 -27.42
CA GLU A 563 -21.37 12.75 -27.41
C GLU A 563 -22.18 13.16 -28.66
N GLU A 564 -22.41 12.29 -29.63
CA GLU A 564 -22.93 12.71 -30.96
C GLU A 564 -24.37 12.36 -31.29
N LYS A 565 -25.13 11.68 -30.42
CA LYS A 565 -26.55 11.41 -30.73
C LYS A 565 -27.48 11.82 -29.59
N PRO A 566 -28.52 12.64 -29.84
CA PRO A 566 -29.48 13.02 -28.81
C PRO A 566 -30.20 11.76 -28.28
N VAL A 567 -30.14 11.57 -26.97
CA VAL A 567 -30.79 10.43 -26.29
C VAL A 567 -32.28 10.57 -26.41
N LYS A 568 -32.92 9.57 -26.99
CA LYS A 568 -34.39 9.55 -27.15
C LYS A 568 -35.03 9.09 -25.84
N LEU A 569 -35.81 9.99 -25.22
CA LEU A 569 -36.56 9.67 -24.01
C LEU A 569 -37.60 8.59 -24.30
N SER A 570 -37.83 7.69 -23.36
CA SER A 570 -38.87 6.68 -23.40
C SER A 570 -40.25 7.31 -23.18
N LYS A 571 -41.30 6.68 -23.74
CA LYS A 571 -42.69 7.08 -23.50
C LYS A 571 -43.26 6.17 -22.41
N MET A 572 -43.85 6.75 -21.37
CA MET A 572 -44.47 5.96 -20.30
C MET A 572 -45.63 5.09 -20.85
N GLY A 573 -45.65 3.82 -20.42
CA GLY A 573 -46.66 2.86 -20.90
C GLY A 573 -46.45 2.33 -22.32
N GLY A 574 -45.36 2.73 -23.02
CA GLY A 574 -45.04 2.26 -24.37
C GLY A 574 -44.41 0.86 -24.38
N SER A 575 -44.77 0.05 -25.41
CA SER A 575 -44.17 -1.29 -25.60
C SER A 575 -42.69 -1.25 -26.03
N ASP A 576 -42.14 -0.09 -26.39
CA ASP A 576 -40.80 0.05 -26.96
C ASP A 576 -39.69 -0.27 -25.93
N TRP A 577 -39.87 0.17 -24.69
CA TRP A 577 -38.92 -0.16 -23.64
C TRP A 577 -38.91 -1.64 -23.30
N VAL A 578 -40.08 -2.26 -23.20
CA VAL A 578 -40.22 -3.70 -22.95
C VAL A 578 -39.56 -4.50 -24.07
N LYS A 579 -39.76 -4.09 -25.34
CA LYS A 579 -39.08 -4.72 -26.49
C LYS A 579 -37.60 -4.52 -26.49
N THR A 580 -37.09 -3.32 -26.14
CA THR A 580 -35.67 -3.01 -26.05
C THR A 580 -35.01 -3.82 -24.95
N ARG A 581 -35.62 -3.89 -23.77
CA ARG A 581 -35.19 -4.71 -22.63
C ARG A 581 -35.17 -6.19 -22.97
N SER A 582 -36.19 -6.70 -23.61
CA SER A 582 -36.29 -8.10 -24.05
C SER A 582 -35.20 -8.43 -25.08
N ARG A 583 -34.96 -7.55 -26.07
CA ARG A 583 -33.87 -7.72 -27.05
C ARG A 583 -32.50 -7.70 -26.39
N ALA A 584 -32.25 -6.76 -25.47
CA ALA A 584 -30.97 -6.68 -24.73
C ALA A 584 -30.76 -7.93 -23.86
N LYS A 585 -31.83 -8.40 -23.18
CA LYS A 585 -31.79 -9.62 -22.37
C LYS A 585 -31.54 -10.87 -23.21
N SER A 586 -32.18 -10.97 -24.40
CA SER A 586 -31.94 -12.06 -25.35
C SER A 586 -30.52 -12.02 -25.91
N ALA A 587 -30.05 -10.85 -26.34
CA ALA A 587 -28.67 -10.68 -26.85
C ALA A 587 -27.62 -11.01 -25.78
N ALA A 588 -27.85 -10.60 -24.53
CA ALA A 588 -26.98 -10.95 -23.41
C ALA A 588 -26.99 -12.47 -23.13
N LYS A 589 -28.17 -13.11 -23.19
CA LYS A 589 -28.31 -14.56 -23.02
C LYS A 589 -27.63 -15.34 -24.14
N ASP A 590 -27.77 -14.89 -25.39
CA ASP A 590 -27.13 -15.50 -26.55
C ASP A 590 -25.61 -15.32 -26.52
N MET A 591 -25.14 -14.17 -26.07
CA MET A 591 -23.71 -13.90 -25.84
C MET A 591 -23.14 -14.79 -24.70
N ALA A 592 -23.87 -14.94 -23.59
CA ALA A 592 -23.49 -15.82 -22.50
C ALA A 592 -23.44 -17.29 -22.97
N LYS A 593 -24.44 -17.76 -23.76
CA LYS A 593 -24.43 -19.12 -24.33
C LYS A 593 -23.23 -19.34 -25.26
N LYS A 594 -22.90 -18.36 -26.13
CA LYS A 594 -21.72 -18.45 -27.01
C LYS A 594 -20.41 -18.50 -26.21
N LEU A 595 -20.31 -17.70 -25.14
CA LEU A 595 -19.16 -17.73 -24.26
C LEU A 595 -19.01 -19.07 -23.54
N ILE A 596 -20.08 -19.58 -22.93
CA ILE A 596 -20.09 -20.90 -22.27
C ILE A 596 -19.69 -22.00 -23.25
N ALA A 597 -20.23 -21.98 -24.49
CA ALA A 597 -19.88 -22.94 -25.52
C ALA A 597 -18.38 -22.89 -25.90
N LEU A 598 -17.83 -21.68 -26.05
CA LEU A 598 -16.41 -21.48 -26.33
C LEU A 598 -15.51 -21.99 -25.21
N TYR A 599 -15.88 -21.76 -23.94
CA TYR A 599 -15.13 -22.25 -22.78
C TYR A 599 -15.26 -23.78 -22.63
N ALA A 600 -16.46 -24.35 -22.87
CA ALA A 600 -16.66 -25.80 -22.88
C ALA A 600 -15.87 -26.48 -24.00
N GLU A 601 -15.77 -25.85 -25.19
CA GLU A 601 -14.91 -26.31 -26.26
C GLU A 601 -13.42 -26.27 -25.86
N ARG A 602 -12.96 -25.19 -25.21
CA ARG A 602 -11.58 -25.05 -24.73
C ARG A 602 -11.21 -26.09 -23.68
N GLN A 603 -12.09 -26.37 -22.71
CA GLN A 603 -11.88 -27.40 -21.71
C GLN A 603 -11.80 -28.81 -22.28
N ARG A 604 -12.33 -29.05 -23.48
CA ARG A 604 -12.25 -30.33 -24.18
C ARG A 604 -10.99 -30.48 -25.07
N LEU A 605 -10.32 -29.37 -25.38
CA LEU A 605 -9.06 -29.42 -26.13
C LEU A 605 -7.95 -29.93 -25.23
N PRO A 606 -7.12 -30.88 -25.68
CA PRO A 606 -5.93 -31.26 -24.93
C PRO A 606 -4.93 -30.08 -24.96
N GLY A 607 -4.49 -29.67 -23.78
CA GLY A 607 -3.40 -28.73 -23.58
C GLY A 607 -2.07 -29.43 -23.43
N HIS A 608 -1.00 -28.68 -23.33
CA HIS A 608 0.31 -29.22 -22.98
C HIS A 608 0.46 -29.21 -21.45
N ALA A 609 0.68 -30.36 -20.83
CA ALA A 609 1.01 -30.43 -19.42
C ALA A 609 2.52 -30.21 -19.25
N PHE A 610 2.89 -29.04 -18.70
CA PHE A 610 4.29 -28.69 -18.47
C PHE A 610 4.92 -29.55 -17.38
N ALA A 611 6.21 -29.86 -17.52
CA ALA A 611 6.96 -30.60 -16.53
C ALA A 611 7.05 -29.88 -15.18
N PRO A 612 7.17 -30.61 -14.05
CA PRO A 612 7.47 -30.02 -12.75
C PRO A 612 8.74 -29.15 -12.77
N ASP A 613 8.87 -28.24 -11.83
CA ASP A 613 9.97 -27.28 -11.76
C ASP A 613 11.35 -27.96 -11.75
N SER A 614 12.19 -27.55 -12.68
CA SER A 614 13.60 -27.97 -12.77
C SER A 614 14.48 -27.10 -11.83
N GLU A 615 15.77 -27.48 -11.70
CA GLU A 615 16.76 -26.67 -10.98
C GLU A 615 16.90 -25.27 -11.58
N TRP A 616 16.87 -25.14 -12.90
CA TRP A 616 16.96 -23.85 -13.60
C TRP A 616 15.76 -22.94 -13.33
N GLN A 617 14.56 -23.50 -13.16
CA GLN A 617 13.40 -22.74 -12.73
C GLN A 617 13.60 -22.18 -11.32
N ARG A 618 14.14 -22.98 -10.41
CA ARG A 618 14.42 -22.55 -9.04
C ARG A 618 15.49 -21.47 -9.01
N GLU A 619 16.59 -21.68 -9.74
CA GLU A 619 17.65 -20.68 -9.86
C GLU A 619 17.14 -19.36 -10.46
N PHE A 620 16.26 -19.42 -11.46
CA PHE A 620 15.62 -18.24 -12.03
C PHE A 620 14.80 -17.49 -10.99
N GLU A 621 14.00 -18.18 -10.19
CA GLU A 621 13.20 -17.57 -9.13
C GLU A 621 14.08 -17.02 -7.99
N GLU A 622 15.16 -17.70 -7.67
CA GLU A 622 16.14 -17.29 -6.67
C GLU A 622 16.92 -16.03 -7.02
N ASN A 623 17.17 -15.82 -8.28
CA ASN A 623 17.83 -14.62 -8.78
C ASN A 623 16.89 -13.38 -8.80
N PHE A 624 15.72 -13.47 -8.17
CA PHE A 624 14.85 -12.30 -7.96
C PHE A 624 15.40 -11.43 -6.82
N GLY A 625 15.80 -10.21 -7.15
CA GLY A 625 16.50 -9.31 -6.22
C GLY A 625 15.65 -8.70 -5.09
N TYR A 626 14.38 -9.09 -4.97
CA TYR A 626 13.43 -8.58 -3.98
C TYR A 626 12.82 -9.72 -3.17
N THR A 627 12.26 -9.40 -2.00
CA THR A 627 11.51 -10.35 -1.20
C THR A 627 10.08 -10.47 -1.75
N GLU A 628 9.65 -11.67 -2.10
CA GLU A 628 8.30 -11.93 -2.57
C GLU A 628 7.27 -11.77 -1.45
N THR A 629 6.07 -11.31 -1.81
CA THR A 629 4.91 -11.35 -0.90
C THR A 629 4.27 -12.74 -0.93
N ASP A 630 3.53 -13.08 0.12
CA ASP A 630 2.81 -14.35 0.20
C ASP A 630 1.83 -14.51 -0.97
N ASP A 631 1.20 -13.44 -1.40
CA ASP A 631 0.32 -13.42 -2.55
C ASP A 631 1.03 -13.70 -3.88
N GLN A 632 2.23 -13.14 -4.09
CA GLN A 632 3.03 -13.43 -5.29
C GLN A 632 3.42 -14.91 -5.36
N LEU A 633 3.81 -15.49 -4.24
CA LEU A 633 4.16 -16.91 -4.14
C LEU A 633 2.95 -17.80 -4.39
N ARG A 634 1.79 -17.47 -3.79
CA ARG A 634 0.53 -18.19 -4.00
C ARG A 634 0.10 -18.13 -5.44
N CYS A 635 0.05 -16.94 -6.05
CA CYS A 635 -0.33 -16.77 -7.45
C CYS A 635 0.63 -17.55 -8.39
N THR A 636 1.93 -17.53 -8.11
CA THR A 636 2.91 -18.32 -8.87
C THR A 636 2.63 -19.82 -8.78
N ALA A 637 2.32 -20.32 -7.59
CA ALA A 637 2.00 -21.75 -7.39
C ALA A 637 0.69 -22.14 -8.09
N GLU A 638 -0.34 -21.29 -8.04
CA GLU A 638 -1.61 -21.51 -8.74
C GLU A 638 -1.42 -21.58 -10.26
N ILE A 639 -0.66 -20.63 -10.84
CA ILE A 639 -0.36 -20.59 -12.28
C ILE A 639 0.44 -21.82 -12.70
N LYS A 640 1.48 -22.20 -11.96
CA LYS A 640 2.28 -23.39 -12.25
C LYS A 640 1.44 -24.67 -12.16
N GLY A 641 0.54 -24.78 -11.18
CA GLY A 641 -0.39 -25.88 -11.04
C GLY A 641 -1.32 -26.05 -12.24
N ASP A 642 -1.84 -24.91 -12.76
CA ASP A 642 -2.65 -24.94 -14.00
C ASP A 642 -1.81 -25.36 -15.21
N MET A 643 -0.58 -24.85 -15.36
CA MET A 643 0.32 -25.22 -16.46
C MET A 643 0.70 -26.71 -16.42
N GLU A 644 0.76 -27.33 -15.27
CA GLU A 644 1.04 -28.77 -15.11
C GLU A 644 -0.19 -29.65 -15.40
N SER A 645 -1.36 -29.02 -15.60
CA SER A 645 -2.60 -29.70 -15.97
C SER A 645 -2.63 -30.01 -17.47
N SER A 646 -3.36 -31.06 -17.85
CA SER A 646 -3.63 -31.38 -19.26
C SER A 646 -4.68 -30.49 -19.92
N VAL A 647 -5.29 -29.59 -19.19
CA VAL A 647 -6.29 -28.62 -19.69
C VAL A 647 -5.60 -27.28 -19.89
N PRO A 648 -5.77 -26.62 -21.04
CA PRO A 648 -5.13 -25.33 -21.30
C PRO A 648 -5.57 -24.26 -20.26
N MET A 649 -4.59 -23.67 -19.58
CA MET A 649 -4.82 -22.61 -18.61
C MET A 649 -5.51 -21.39 -19.27
N ASP A 650 -6.47 -20.80 -18.58
CA ASP A 650 -7.01 -19.45 -18.88
C ASP A 650 -7.21 -18.70 -17.56
N ARG A 651 -6.14 -18.07 -17.09
CA ARG A 651 -6.10 -17.43 -15.79
C ARG A 651 -5.94 -15.92 -15.90
N LEU A 652 -6.69 -15.20 -15.08
CA LEU A 652 -6.58 -13.76 -14.89
C LEU A 652 -5.80 -13.46 -13.61
N LEU A 653 -4.64 -12.82 -13.72
CA LEU A 653 -3.86 -12.33 -12.61
C LEU A 653 -4.18 -10.86 -12.37
N CYS A 654 -4.89 -10.57 -11.29
CA CYS A 654 -5.25 -9.24 -10.83
C CYS A 654 -4.30 -8.78 -9.73
N GLY A 655 -3.98 -7.50 -9.70
CA GLY A 655 -3.21 -6.89 -8.62
C GLY A 655 -2.96 -5.42 -8.96
N ASP A 656 -2.79 -4.57 -7.95
CA ASP A 656 -2.55 -3.15 -8.20
C ASP A 656 -1.23 -2.92 -8.95
N VAL A 657 -1.04 -1.71 -9.45
CA VAL A 657 0.16 -1.32 -10.19
C VAL A 657 1.38 -1.41 -9.27
N GLY A 658 2.44 -2.10 -9.72
CA GLY A 658 3.66 -2.30 -8.94
C GLY A 658 3.62 -3.45 -7.93
N PHE A 659 2.58 -4.31 -7.93
CA PHE A 659 2.48 -5.48 -7.05
C PHE A 659 3.22 -6.73 -7.58
N GLY A 660 4.04 -6.59 -8.62
CA GLY A 660 4.91 -7.66 -9.11
C GLY A 660 4.25 -8.65 -10.06
N LYS A 661 3.09 -8.32 -10.68
CA LYS A 661 2.44 -9.17 -11.69
C LYS A 661 3.38 -9.63 -12.80
N THR A 662 4.26 -8.76 -13.27
CA THR A 662 5.23 -9.06 -14.34
C THR A 662 6.22 -10.15 -13.92
N GLU A 663 6.71 -10.13 -12.68
CA GLU A 663 7.61 -11.18 -12.18
C GLU A 663 6.91 -12.54 -12.16
N VAL A 664 5.67 -12.58 -11.68
CA VAL A 664 4.86 -13.81 -11.67
C VAL A 664 4.67 -14.36 -13.09
N ALA A 665 4.43 -13.47 -14.06
CA ALA A 665 4.30 -13.84 -15.47
C ALA A 665 5.63 -14.33 -16.07
N LEU A 666 6.78 -13.73 -15.72
CA LEU A 666 8.10 -14.17 -16.20
C LEU A 666 8.50 -15.53 -15.61
N ARG A 667 8.05 -15.88 -14.41
CA ARG A 667 8.23 -17.23 -13.83
C ARG A 667 7.46 -18.29 -14.62
N ALA A 668 6.23 -17.99 -15.03
CA ALA A 668 5.46 -18.83 -15.93
C ALA A 668 6.14 -18.97 -17.31
N ALA A 669 6.67 -17.85 -17.84
CA ALA A 669 7.42 -17.83 -19.09
C ALA A 669 8.67 -18.73 -19.03
N MET A 670 9.45 -18.65 -17.93
CA MET A 670 10.62 -19.50 -17.75
C MET A 670 10.24 -20.99 -17.75
N LYS A 671 9.16 -21.36 -17.05
CA LYS A 671 8.65 -22.74 -17.01
C LYS A 671 8.31 -23.25 -18.42
N ALA A 672 7.65 -22.42 -19.22
CA ALA A 672 7.30 -22.79 -20.60
C ALA A 672 8.54 -22.95 -21.50
N VAL A 673 9.51 -22.05 -21.39
CA VAL A 673 10.76 -22.12 -22.16
C VAL A 673 11.59 -23.35 -21.79
N LEU A 674 11.68 -23.69 -20.50
CA LEU A 674 12.39 -24.86 -20.03
C LEU A 674 11.80 -26.18 -20.55
N ASP A 675 10.52 -26.18 -20.88
CA ASP A 675 9.83 -27.33 -21.49
C ASP A 675 9.87 -27.30 -23.04
N GLY A 676 10.68 -26.41 -23.61
CA GLY A 676 10.91 -26.28 -25.05
C GLY A 676 9.78 -25.58 -25.81
N LYS A 677 8.87 -24.90 -25.11
CA LYS A 677 7.77 -24.15 -25.72
C LYS A 677 8.11 -22.69 -25.90
N GLN A 678 7.55 -22.07 -26.96
CA GLN A 678 7.66 -20.64 -27.20
C GLN A 678 6.67 -19.87 -26.32
N VAL A 679 7.07 -18.68 -25.92
CA VAL A 679 6.26 -17.74 -25.13
C VAL A 679 6.04 -16.42 -25.88
N ALA A 680 4.81 -15.94 -25.93
CA ALA A 680 4.47 -14.63 -26.46
C ALA A 680 3.94 -13.71 -25.35
N ILE A 681 4.51 -12.51 -25.23
CA ILE A 681 4.03 -11.45 -24.34
C ILE A 681 3.41 -10.36 -25.19
N LEU A 682 2.11 -10.22 -25.13
CA LEU A 682 1.33 -9.26 -25.88
C LEU A 682 1.00 -8.04 -25.00
N VAL A 683 1.37 -6.86 -25.47
CA VAL A 683 1.17 -5.59 -24.75
C VAL A 683 0.50 -4.53 -25.64
N PRO A 684 -0.25 -3.58 -25.09
CA PRO A 684 -1.05 -2.65 -25.91
C PRO A 684 -0.23 -1.55 -26.61
N THR A 685 0.94 -1.17 -26.11
CA THR A 685 1.73 -0.05 -26.63
C THR A 685 3.17 -0.44 -26.91
N THR A 686 3.82 0.31 -27.81
CA THR A 686 5.23 0.10 -28.18
C THR A 686 6.19 0.40 -27.05
N VAL A 687 5.87 1.40 -26.21
CA VAL A 687 6.67 1.74 -25.01
C VAL A 687 6.65 0.60 -24.01
N LEU A 688 5.48 0.01 -23.73
CA LEU A 688 5.36 -1.16 -22.90
C LEU A 688 6.10 -2.37 -23.47
N ALA A 689 6.05 -2.56 -24.79
CA ALA A 689 6.78 -3.65 -25.44
C ALA A 689 8.30 -3.51 -25.21
N GLN A 690 8.83 -2.31 -25.32
CA GLN A 690 10.23 -2.04 -25.05
C GLN A 690 10.58 -2.28 -23.58
N GLN A 691 9.73 -1.83 -22.65
CA GLN A 691 9.93 -2.00 -21.20
C GLN A 691 9.90 -3.48 -20.81
N HIS A 692 8.88 -4.24 -21.24
CA HIS A 692 8.82 -5.69 -20.99
C HIS A 692 9.99 -6.44 -21.63
N TYR A 693 10.42 -6.02 -22.81
CA TYR A 693 11.59 -6.60 -23.48
C TYR A 693 12.87 -6.37 -22.66
N THR A 694 13.11 -5.15 -22.21
CA THR A 694 14.27 -4.82 -21.37
C THR A 694 14.22 -5.56 -20.02
N THR A 695 13.05 -5.60 -19.39
CA THR A 695 12.84 -6.33 -18.14
C THR A 695 13.11 -7.83 -18.33
N ALA A 696 12.60 -8.43 -19.41
CA ALA A 696 12.86 -9.81 -19.73
C ALA A 696 14.35 -10.08 -19.99
N LEU A 697 15.04 -9.25 -20.79
CA LEU A 697 16.48 -9.38 -21.01
C LEU A 697 17.29 -9.36 -19.73
N ASN A 698 16.96 -8.43 -18.82
CA ASN A 698 17.64 -8.32 -17.53
C ASN A 698 17.34 -9.53 -16.63
N ARG A 699 16.09 -9.98 -16.62
CA ARG A 699 15.65 -11.06 -15.74
C ARG A 699 16.15 -12.44 -16.18
N PHE A 700 16.21 -12.67 -17.50
CA PHE A 700 16.74 -13.91 -18.09
C PHE A 700 18.25 -13.88 -18.31
N ARG A 701 18.94 -12.83 -17.89
CA ARG A 701 20.39 -12.70 -18.03
C ARG A 701 21.10 -13.85 -17.30
N GLY A 702 21.94 -14.57 -18.00
CA GLY A 702 22.62 -15.75 -17.47
C GLY A 702 21.97 -17.08 -17.82
N PHE A 703 20.75 -17.08 -18.37
CA PHE A 703 20.06 -18.25 -18.86
C PHE A 703 20.12 -18.33 -20.39
N PRO A 704 20.18 -19.53 -20.98
CA PRO A 704 20.25 -19.70 -22.44
C PRO A 704 18.89 -19.52 -23.09
N VAL A 705 18.27 -18.37 -22.96
CA VAL A 705 16.95 -18.02 -23.49
C VAL A 705 17.08 -16.93 -24.51
N ASN A 706 16.60 -17.17 -25.71
CA ASN A 706 16.61 -16.22 -26.81
C ASN A 706 15.34 -15.36 -26.79
N ILE A 707 15.51 -14.05 -26.60
CA ILE A 707 14.41 -13.11 -26.46
C ILE A 707 14.39 -12.12 -27.61
N GLY A 708 13.24 -11.91 -28.22
CA GLY A 708 13.06 -10.97 -29.33
C GLY A 708 11.94 -9.98 -29.06
N ALA A 709 12.00 -8.82 -29.73
CA ALA A 709 10.94 -7.80 -29.70
C ALA A 709 10.35 -7.61 -31.09
N LEU A 710 9.01 -7.58 -31.18
CA LEU A 710 8.28 -7.33 -32.41
C LEU A 710 7.39 -6.11 -32.22
N SER A 711 7.95 -4.93 -32.44
CA SER A 711 7.26 -3.65 -32.32
C SER A 711 7.61 -2.74 -33.52
N ARG A 712 7.02 -1.56 -33.58
CA ARG A 712 7.38 -0.56 -34.62
C ARG A 712 8.78 0.00 -34.43
N PHE A 713 9.38 -0.08 -33.25
CA PHE A 713 10.75 0.33 -32.99
C PHE A 713 11.79 -0.62 -33.57
N SER A 714 11.41 -1.86 -33.86
CA SER A 714 12.33 -2.81 -34.50
C SER A 714 12.53 -2.44 -35.96
N THR A 715 13.78 -2.41 -36.41
CA THR A 715 14.09 -2.18 -37.82
C THR A 715 13.50 -3.29 -38.70
N PRO A 716 13.23 -3.02 -40.01
CA PRO A 716 12.72 -4.06 -40.91
C PRO A 716 13.60 -5.33 -40.96
N GLN A 717 14.90 -5.18 -40.81
CA GLN A 717 15.84 -6.29 -40.75
C GLN A 717 15.69 -7.10 -39.47
N GLN A 718 15.59 -6.44 -38.32
CA GLN A 718 15.34 -7.08 -37.04
C GLN A 718 14.01 -7.82 -37.03
N GLN A 719 12.95 -7.18 -37.58
CA GLN A 719 11.63 -7.81 -37.67
C GLN A 719 11.65 -9.08 -38.48
N ARG A 720 12.31 -9.07 -39.67
CA ARG A 720 12.46 -10.28 -40.51
C ARG A 720 13.23 -11.38 -39.77
N LYS A 721 14.27 -11.02 -39.03
CA LYS A 721 15.03 -11.96 -38.22
C LYS A 721 14.15 -12.59 -37.13
N VAL A 722 13.44 -11.78 -36.34
CA VAL A 722 12.54 -12.26 -35.28
C VAL A 722 11.46 -13.20 -35.86
N LEU A 723 10.83 -12.83 -36.98
CA LEU A 723 9.83 -13.67 -37.68
C LEU A 723 10.41 -15.00 -38.16
N SER A 724 11.63 -14.98 -38.69
CA SER A 724 12.34 -16.20 -39.11
C SER A 724 12.66 -17.07 -37.90
N ASP A 725 13.18 -16.49 -36.82
CA ASP A 725 13.60 -17.19 -35.62
C ASP A 725 12.38 -17.78 -34.86
N LEU A 726 11.22 -17.10 -34.89
CA LEU A 726 9.96 -17.66 -34.37
C LEU A 726 9.51 -18.90 -35.12
N ARG A 727 9.56 -18.83 -36.47
CA ARG A 727 9.15 -19.94 -37.34
C ARG A 727 10.07 -21.16 -37.20
N THR A 728 11.37 -20.95 -37.00
CA THR A 728 12.37 -22.03 -36.85
C THR A 728 12.43 -22.57 -35.42
N GLY A 729 11.77 -21.90 -34.44
CA GLY A 729 11.84 -22.33 -33.03
C GLY A 729 13.15 -21.94 -32.32
N THR A 730 13.98 -21.06 -32.94
CA THR A 730 15.21 -20.60 -32.33
C THR A 730 15.01 -19.42 -31.37
N LEU A 731 13.84 -18.78 -31.41
CA LEU A 731 13.43 -17.73 -30.48
C LEU A 731 12.47 -18.31 -29.45
N ASP A 732 12.82 -18.22 -28.18
CA ASP A 732 12.06 -18.82 -27.07
C ASP A 732 10.97 -17.89 -26.55
N LEU A 733 11.26 -16.58 -26.48
CA LEU A 733 10.33 -15.58 -25.94
C LEU A 733 10.26 -14.36 -26.88
N VAL A 734 9.05 -13.96 -27.22
CA VAL A 734 8.81 -12.73 -27.99
C VAL A 734 7.91 -11.76 -27.25
N VAL A 735 8.33 -10.51 -27.18
CA VAL A 735 7.51 -9.41 -26.67
C VAL A 735 7.05 -8.56 -27.82
N GLY A 736 5.76 -8.25 -27.89
CA GLY A 736 5.28 -7.39 -28.97
C GLY A 736 3.89 -6.80 -28.75
N THR A 737 3.53 -5.90 -29.67
CA THR A 737 2.22 -5.28 -29.70
C THR A 737 1.24 -6.11 -30.56
N HIS A 738 0.11 -5.51 -30.93
CA HIS A 738 -0.87 -6.12 -31.86
C HIS A 738 -0.25 -6.66 -33.16
N LYS A 739 1.02 -6.36 -33.45
CA LYS A 739 1.78 -6.93 -34.54
C LYS A 739 1.96 -8.45 -34.43
N LEU A 740 2.04 -8.97 -33.20
CA LEU A 740 2.06 -10.41 -32.92
C LEU A 740 0.79 -11.16 -33.39
N LEU A 741 -0.30 -10.42 -33.62
CA LEU A 741 -1.57 -10.97 -34.10
C LEU A 741 -1.74 -10.87 -35.62
N GLN A 742 -0.69 -10.51 -36.36
CA GLN A 742 -0.72 -10.45 -37.83
C GLN A 742 -0.51 -11.83 -38.44
N LYS A 743 -0.97 -12.02 -39.65
CA LYS A 743 -0.95 -13.30 -40.37
C LYS A 743 0.44 -13.79 -40.75
N ASP A 744 1.41 -12.92 -40.78
CA ASP A 744 2.81 -13.19 -41.09
C ASP A 744 3.63 -13.70 -39.90
N VAL A 745 3.02 -13.70 -38.71
CA VAL A 745 3.63 -14.26 -37.50
C VAL A 745 3.23 -15.72 -37.35
N GLU A 746 4.20 -16.61 -37.51
CA GLU A 746 4.04 -18.04 -37.33
C GLU A 746 4.95 -18.51 -36.20
N PHE A 747 4.38 -19.15 -35.19
CA PHE A 747 5.12 -19.80 -34.11
C PHE A 747 5.43 -21.25 -34.48
N HIS A 748 6.60 -21.74 -34.09
CA HIS A 748 6.95 -23.14 -34.24
C HIS A 748 6.14 -23.98 -33.26
N ASP A 749 6.15 -23.61 -31.98
CA ASP A 749 5.44 -24.35 -30.93
C ASP A 749 5.12 -23.41 -29.75
N LEU A 750 4.04 -22.62 -29.88
CA LEU A 750 3.60 -21.68 -28.85
C LEU A 750 2.94 -22.44 -27.69
N GLY A 751 3.49 -22.36 -26.50
CA GLY A 751 2.94 -22.99 -25.29
C GLY A 751 2.27 -22.03 -24.31
N LEU A 752 2.75 -20.79 -24.24
CA LEU A 752 2.22 -19.79 -23.30
C LEU A 752 2.02 -18.43 -23.99
N LEU A 753 0.84 -17.86 -23.79
CA LEU A 753 0.49 -16.50 -24.21
C LEU A 753 0.21 -15.64 -22.98
N ILE A 754 1.04 -14.63 -22.76
CA ILE A 754 0.85 -13.64 -21.69
C ILE A 754 0.26 -12.39 -22.32
N VAL A 755 -0.85 -11.90 -21.78
CA VAL A 755 -1.55 -10.70 -22.28
C VAL A 755 -1.60 -9.66 -21.18
N ASP A 756 -0.92 -8.54 -21.38
CA ASP A 756 -0.98 -7.43 -20.43
C ASP A 756 -2.05 -6.41 -20.85
N GLU A 757 -2.83 -5.92 -19.89
CA GLU A 757 -3.89 -4.92 -20.06
C GLU A 757 -4.88 -5.28 -21.23
N GLU A 758 -5.43 -6.50 -21.21
CA GLU A 758 -6.37 -7.02 -22.24
C GLU A 758 -7.49 -6.05 -22.60
N GLN A 759 -7.94 -5.22 -21.64
CA GLN A 759 -9.03 -4.27 -21.84
C GLN A 759 -8.71 -3.19 -22.88
N ARG A 760 -7.44 -2.94 -23.16
CA ARG A 760 -7.00 -1.93 -24.12
C ARG A 760 -6.99 -2.43 -25.57
N PHE A 761 -7.20 -3.71 -25.79
CA PHE A 761 -7.28 -4.28 -27.14
C PHE A 761 -8.69 -4.14 -27.73
N GLY A 762 -8.75 -3.73 -28.99
CA GLY A 762 -10.00 -3.62 -29.74
C GLY A 762 -10.65 -4.99 -30.02
N VAL A 763 -11.94 -4.99 -30.39
CA VAL A 763 -12.73 -6.20 -30.62
C VAL A 763 -12.07 -7.16 -31.63
N THR A 764 -11.59 -6.64 -32.76
CA THR A 764 -10.93 -7.43 -33.82
C THR A 764 -9.66 -8.11 -33.32
N HIS A 765 -8.87 -7.43 -32.47
CA HIS A 765 -7.67 -8.00 -31.86
C HIS A 765 -8.02 -9.11 -30.87
N LYS A 766 -9.10 -8.95 -30.11
CA LYS A 766 -9.59 -9.98 -29.17
C LYS A 766 -10.07 -11.25 -29.88
N GLU A 767 -10.64 -11.13 -31.06
CA GLU A 767 -11.02 -12.31 -31.87
C GLU A 767 -9.78 -13.07 -32.36
N LYS A 768 -8.78 -12.39 -32.89
CA LYS A 768 -7.52 -12.99 -33.29
C LYS A 768 -6.76 -13.61 -32.12
N LEU A 769 -6.80 -12.96 -30.97
CA LEU A 769 -6.22 -13.47 -29.73
C LEU A 769 -6.84 -14.82 -29.33
N LYS A 770 -8.15 -14.98 -29.50
CA LYS A 770 -8.85 -16.25 -29.26
C LYS A 770 -8.43 -17.36 -30.22
N GLU A 771 -8.14 -17.01 -31.47
CA GLU A 771 -7.62 -17.96 -32.47
C GLU A 771 -6.21 -18.43 -32.08
N LEU A 772 -5.33 -17.51 -31.70
CA LEU A 772 -3.96 -17.82 -31.27
C LEU A 772 -3.94 -18.64 -29.97
N ALA A 773 -4.90 -18.42 -29.10
CA ALA A 773 -5.05 -19.08 -27.80
C ALA A 773 -5.61 -20.51 -27.87
N ARG A 774 -5.91 -21.06 -29.05
CA ARG A 774 -6.44 -22.44 -29.17
C ARG A 774 -5.40 -23.46 -28.73
N GLY A 775 -5.69 -24.19 -27.64
CA GLY A 775 -4.80 -25.22 -27.10
C GLY A 775 -3.52 -24.69 -26.45
N VAL A 776 -3.42 -23.37 -26.22
CA VAL A 776 -2.28 -22.67 -25.62
C VAL A 776 -2.69 -22.12 -24.26
N ASP A 777 -1.79 -22.17 -23.30
CA ASP A 777 -1.99 -21.56 -21.99
C ASP A 777 -2.04 -20.04 -22.09
N VAL A 778 -3.02 -19.41 -21.45
CA VAL A 778 -3.21 -17.96 -21.44
C VAL A 778 -3.16 -17.42 -20.04
N LEU A 779 -2.24 -16.51 -19.81
CA LEU A 779 -2.14 -15.71 -18.59
C LEU A 779 -2.41 -14.25 -18.92
N THR A 780 -3.48 -13.71 -18.37
CA THR A 780 -3.82 -12.28 -18.54
C THR A 780 -3.48 -11.50 -17.29
N LEU A 781 -2.80 -10.38 -17.46
CA LEU A 781 -2.43 -9.47 -16.37
C LEU A 781 -3.36 -8.25 -16.43
N SER A 782 -3.86 -7.82 -15.27
CA SER A 782 -4.67 -6.60 -15.19
C SER A 782 -4.52 -5.90 -13.84
N ALA A 783 -4.41 -4.57 -13.87
CA ALA A 783 -4.53 -3.76 -12.65
C ALA A 783 -5.99 -3.43 -12.35
N THR A 784 -6.82 -3.24 -13.39
CA THR A 784 -8.25 -2.91 -13.28
C THR A 784 -9.05 -3.75 -14.26
N PRO A 785 -9.47 -4.96 -13.89
CA PRO A 785 -10.26 -5.79 -14.79
C PRO A 785 -11.59 -5.13 -15.12
N ILE A 786 -11.94 -5.10 -16.40
CA ILE A 786 -13.26 -4.62 -16.83
C ILE A 786 -14.36 -5.49 -16.22
N PRO A 787 -15.56 -4.91 -15.96
CA PRO A 787 -16.66 -5.64 -15.35
C PRO A 787 -17.01 -6.97 -16.04
N ARG A 788 -16.84 -7.06 -17.35
CA ARG A 788 -17.08 -8.29 -18.12
C ARG A 788 -16.06 -9.38 -17.80
N THR A 789 -14.77 -9.07 -17.81
CA THR A 789 -13.68 -10.02 -17.50
C THR A 789 -13.76 -10.47 -16.05
N LEU A 790 -14.06 -9.54 -15.14
CA LEU A 790 -14.27 -9.82 -13.72
C LEU A 790 -15.51 -10.70 -13.51
N ASN A 791 -16.63 -10.43 -14.18
CA ASN A 791 -17.84 -11.25 -14.10
C ASN A 791 -17.60 -12.68 -14.61
N MET A 792 -16.77 -12.86 -15.63
CA MET A 792 -16.41 -14.19 -16.14
C MET A 792 -15.57 -14.97 -15.11
N ALA A 793 -14.64 -14.31 -14.44
CA ALA A 793 -13.86 -14.91 -13.36
C ALA A 793 -14.76 -15.25 -12.15
N LEU A 794 -15.58 -14.32 -11.70
CA LEU A 794 -16.51 -14.52 -10.57
C LEU A 794 -17.58 -15.59 -10.84
N SER A 795 -17.95 -15.81 -12.12
CA SER A 795 -18.88 -16.87 -12.50
C SER A 795 -18.24 -18.26 -12.63
N GLY A 796 -16.92 -18.37 -12.40
CA GLY A 796 -16.18 -19.62 -12.53
C GLY A 796 -15.94 -20.07 -13.97
N LEU A 797 -16.13 -19.17 -14.94
CA LEU A 797 -15.81 -19.42 -16.34
C LEU A 797 -14.32 -19.22 -16.66
N ARG A 798 -13.61 -18.48 -15.83
CA ARG A 798 -12.18 -18.18 -15.95
C ARG A 798 -11.54 -18.22 -14.58
N ASP A 799 -10.37 -18.81 -14.45
CA ASP A 799 -9.63 -18.81 -13.20
C ASP A 799 -9.05 -17.43 -12.88
N MET A 800 -8.95 -17.10 -11.60
CA MET A 800 -8.47 -15.81 -11.14
C MET A 800 -7.55 -15.95 -9.94
N SER A 801 -6.42 -15.25 -10.02
CA SER A 801 -5.49 -15.03 -8.91
C SER A 801 -5.40 -13.54 -8.60
N THR A 802 -5.36 -13.17 -7.33
CA THR A 802 -5.28 -11.77 -6.88
C THR A 802 -4.04 -11.57 -6.03
N ILE A 803 -3.29 -10.48 -6.31
CA ILE A 803 -2.20 -9.98 -5.47
C ILE A 803 -2.75 -8.75 -4.76
N GLU A 804 -3.02 -8.87 -3.46
CA GLU A 804 -3.59 -7.79 -2.62
C GLU A 804 -2.53 -7.13 -1.74
N GLU A 805 -1.44 -7.86 -1.47
CA GLU A 805 -0.34 -7.36 -0.66
C GLU A 805 0.67 -6.56 -1.51
N PRO A 806 0.97 -5.30 -1.10
CA PRO A 806 2.05 -4.54 -1.72
C PRO A 806 3.41 -5.17 -1.39
N PRO A 807 4.45 -4.98 -2.23
CA PRO A 807 5.82 -5.34 -1.88
C PRO A 807 6.26 -4.70 -0.56
N HIS A 808 7.05 -5.42 0.23
CA HIS A 808 7.45 -5.01 1.59
C HIS A 808 8.17 -3.66 1.67
N ASP A 809 8.85 -3.25 0.60
CA ASP A 809 9.63 -2.00 0.55
C ASP A 809 8.83 -0.82 -0.01
N ARG A 810 7.51 -0.96 -0.18
CA ARG A 810 6.67 0.08 -0.78
C ARG A 810 5.88 0.85 0.29
N TYR A 811 6.16 2.15 0.38
CA TYR A 811 5.33 3.05 1.18
C TYR A 811 4.00 3.38 0.48
N PRO A 812 2.90 3.51 1.24
CA PRO A 812 1.65 4.03 0.70
C PRO A 812 1.83 5.42 0.10
N VAL A 813 1.21 5.67 -1.05
CA VAL A 813 1.25 7.00 -1.68
C VAL A 813 0.38 7.97 -0.87
N GLN A 814 1.01 8.98 -0.27
CA GLN A 814 0.31 10.03 0.45
C GLN A 814 -0.51 10.86 -0.54
N THR A 815 -1.82 10.79 -0.44
CA THR A 815 -2.73 11.42 -1.40
C THR A 815 -3.40 12.64 -0.80
N PHE A 816 -3.36 13.76 -1.53
CA PHE A 816 -4.03 15.02 -1.18
C PHE A 816 -5.05 15.37 -2.26
N VAL A 817 -6.26 15.74 -1.86
CA VAL A 817 -7.26 16.32 -2.73
C VAL A 817 -7.43 17.77 -2.32
N LEU A 818 -7.13 18.71 -3.22
CA LEU A 818 -7.10 20.15 -2.91
C LEU A 818 -7.58 21.00 -4.08
N GLU A 819 -8.09 22.18 -3.77
CA GLU A 819 -8.37 23.17 -4.80
C GLU A 819 -7.06 23.61 -5.47
N TYR A 820 -7.10 23.83 -6.78
CA TYR A 820 -5.92 24.19 -7.56
C TYR A 820 -5.24 25.44 -6.99
N ALA A 821 -4.03 25.26 -6.50
CA ALA A 821 -3.19 26.32 -5.95
C ALA A 821 -1.77 26.17 -6.51
N GLU A 822 -1.45 26.95 -7.52
CA GLU A 822 -0.15 26.89 -8.21
C GLU A 822 1.05 26.97 -7.24
N PRO A 823 1.08 27.83 -6.21
CA PRO A 823 2.19 27.86 -5.27
C PRO A 823 2.42 26.55 -4.53
N VAL A 824 1.35 25.84 -4.15
CA VAL A 824 1.44 24.54 -3.47
C VAL A 824 2.07 23.49 -4.38
N LEU A 825 1.65 23.47 -5.65
CA LEU A 825 2.14 22.53 -6.64
C LEU A 825 3.61 22.78 -7.00
N ILE A 826 4.01 24.06 -7.15
CA ILE A 826 5.40 24.45 -7.38
C ILE A 826 6.29 23.99 -6.21
N ASP A 827 5.81 24.15 -4.98
CA ASP A 827 6.54 23.70 -3.81
C ASP A 827 6.68 22.18 -3.76
N ALA A 828 5.61 21.44 -4.06
CA ALA A 828 5.66 19.99 -4.14
C ALA A 828 6.70 19.51 -5.18
N MET A 829 6.75 20.15 -6.35
CA MET A 829 7.75 19.85 -7.39
C MET A 829 9.17 20.18 -6.92
N ARG A 830 9.37 21.34 -6.29
CA ARG A 830 10.69 21.76 -5.77
C ARG A 830 11.23 20.78 -4.75
N ARG A 831 10.40 20.38 -3.78
CA ARG A 831 10.78 19.40 -2.75
C ARG A 831 11.20 18.07 -3.36
N GLU A 832 10.49 17.61 -4.39
CA GLU A 832 10.85 16.37 -5.06
C GLU A 832 12.19 16.47 -5.76
N ILE A 833 12.44 17.57 -6.47
CA ILE A 833 13.71 17.81 -7.16
C ILE A 833 14.86 17.94 -6.17
N GLU A 834 14.68 18.68 -5.07
CA GLU A 834 15.71 18.87 -4.04
C GLU A 834 16.13 17.57 -3.37
N ARG A 835 15.22 16.59 -3.23
CA ARG A 835 15.57 15.26 -2.72
C ARG A 835 16.07 14.29 -3.81
N GLY A 836 16.28 14.78 -5.04
CA GLY A 836 16.81 14.00 -6.16
C GLY A 836 15.78 13.07 -6.81
N GLY A 837 14.49 13.31 -6.62
CA GLY A 837 13.42 12.58 -7.26
C GLY A 837 12.89 13.28 -8.51
N GLN A 838 11.87 12.68 -9.12
CA GLN A 838 11.24 13.16 -10.35
C GLN A 838 9.72 13.31 -10.16
N VAL A 839 9.10 14.11 -11.04
CA VAL A 839 7.69 14.48 -10.95
C VAL A 839 6.95 14.15 -12.23
N TYR A 840 5.77 13.53 -12.09
CA TYR A 840 4.73 13.52 -13.13
C TYR A 840 3.74 14.65 -12.89
N TYR A 841 3.57 15.49 -13.89
CA TYR A 841 2.58 16.56 -13.91
C TYR A 841 1.55 16.30 -15.00
N LEU A 842 0.36 15.87 -14.63
CA LEU A 842 -0.71 15.55 -15.57
C LEU A 842 -1.53 16.79 -15.92
N HIS A 843 -1.45 17.19 -17.19
CA HIS A 843 -2.27 18.25 -17.78
C HIS A 843 -3.01 17.69 -19.00
N ASN A 844 -4.28 17.38 -18.86
CA ASN A 844 -5.03 16.60 -19.86
C ASN A 844 -5.58 17.45 -21.04
N ARG A 845 -4.81 18.47 -21.49
CA ARG A 845 -5.16 19.29 -22.66
C ARG A 845 -3.93 19.52 -23.53
N VAL A 846 -3.90 18.86 -24.70
CA VAL A 846 -2.76 18.95 -25.62
C VAL A 846 -2.52 20.37 -26.11
N GLU A 847 -3.59 21.18 -26.35
CA GLU A 847 -3.46 22.54 -26.86
C GLU A 847 -2.75 23.50 -25.91
N SER A 848 -2.79 23.25 -24.61
CA SER A 848 -2.21 24.13 -23.58
C SER A 848 -1.05 23.51 -22.81
N ILE A 849 -0.61 22.30 -23.17
CA ILE A 849 0.42 21.58 -22.43
C ILE A 849 1.77 22.28 -22.46
N GLU A 850 2.14 22.86 -23.61
CA GLU A 850 3.38 23.65 -23.76
C GLU A 850 3.34 24.93 -22.91
N GLN A 851 2.18 25.57 -22.82
CA GLN A 851 2.01 26.74 -21.95
C GLN A 851 2.13 26.36 -20.47
N CYS A 852 1.62 25.19 -20.11
CA CYS A 852 1.76 24.65 -18.77
C CYS A 852 3.24 24.37 -18.45
N ALA A 853 3.96 23.71 -19.31
CA ALA A 853 5.40 23.46 -19.16
C ALA A 853 6.21 24.76 -19.06
N ALA A 854 5.93 25.76 -19.93
CA ALA A 854 6.58 27.07 -19.88
C ALA A 854 6.27 27.84 -18.58
N ARG A 855 5.07 27.68 -18.00
CA ARG A 855 4.69 28.25 -16.71
C ARG A 855 5.51 27.64 -15.60
N ILE A 856 5.61 26.31 -15.55
CA ILE A 856 6.41 25.57 -14.57
C ILE A 856 7.89 25.95 -14.70
N LYS A 857 8.44 26.03 -15.91
CA LYS A 857 9.84 26.43 -16.15
C LYS A 857 10.16 27.84 -15.64
N ARG A 858 9.21 28.76 -15.76
CA ARG A 858 9.39 30.13 -15.18
C ARG A 858 9.45 30.11 -13.65
N ALA A 859 8.68 29.23 -13.02
CA ALA A 859 8.66 29.08 -11.56
C ALA A 859 9.85 28.26 -11.02
N LEU A 860 10.36 27.33 -11.82
CA LEU A 860 11.50 26.45 -11.51
C LEU A 860 12.53 26.51 -12.66
N PRO A 861 13.31 27.60 -12.75
CA PRO A 861 14.22 27.82 -13.89
C PRO A 861 15.30 26.77 -14.05
N ASP A 862 15.75 26.18 -12.93
CA ASP A 862 16.84 25.19 -12.89
C ASP A 862 16.38 23.77 -13.21
N ALA A 863 15.06 23.52 -13.19
CA ALA A 863 14.51 22.19 -13.44
C ALA A 863 14.49 21.86 -14.94
N GLU A 864 14.89 20.67 -15.30
CA GLU A 864 14.72 20.16 -16.67
C GLU A 864 13.31 19.57 -16.83
N ILE A 865 12.58 20.13 -17.80
CA ILE A 865 11.16 19.80 -18.04
C ILE A 865 11.01 19.24 -19.45
N ALA A 866 10.31 18.13 -19.56
CA ALA A 866 9.89 17.59 -20.85
C ALA A 866 8.36 17.51 -20.93
N VAL A 867 7.86 17.44 -22.16
CA VAL A 867 6.43 17.32 -22.47
C VAL A 867 6.18 15.98 -23.18
N ALA A 868 5.09 15.28 -22.80
CA ALA A 868 4.68 14.04 -23.44
C ALA A 868 3.16 14.00 -23.66
N HIS A 869 2.73 13.78 -24.91
CA HIS A 869 1.30 13.66 -25.24
C HIS A 869 1.05 12.74 -26.44
N GLY A 870 -0.17 12.27 -26.59
CA GLY A 870 -0.53 11.28 -27.60
C GLY A 870 -0.50 11.74 -29.07
N LYS A 871 -0.22 13.04 -29.36
CA LYS A 871 -0.03 13.55 -30.73
C LYS A 871 1.44 13.57 -31.16
N MET A 872 2.38 13.30 -30.26
CA MET A 872 3.80 13.17 -30.58
C MET A 872 4.06 11.89 -31.38
N SER A 873 5.13 11.90 -32.16
CA SER A 873 5.60 10.67 -32.81
C SER A 873 6.06 9.65 -31.75
N GLU A 874 6.02 8.38 -32.08
CA GLU A 874 6.47 7.32 -31.13
C GLU A 874 7.98 7.46 -30.83
N GLU A 875 8.78 7.98 -31.77
CA GLU A 875 10.21 8.21 -31.57
C GLU A 875 10.47 9.33 -30.56
N GLU A 876 9.78 10.47 -30.71
CA GLU A 876 9.88 11.60 -29.77
C GLU A 876 9.42 11.18 -28.35
N LEU A 877 8.35 10.40 -28.28
CA LEU A 877 7.85 9.91 -26.99
C LEU A 877 8.86 8.96 -26.33
N SER A 878 9.47 8.06 -27.12
CA SER A 878 10.48 7.14 -26.63
C SER A 878 11.72 7.87 -26.11
N ASP A 879 12.18 8.90 -26.84
CA ASP A 879 13.31 9.72 -26.43
C ASP A 879 13.04 10.44 -25.09
N VAL A 880 11.88 11.06 -24.96
CA VAL A 880 11.47 11.73 -23.71
C VAL A 880 11.42 10.74 -22.55
N MET A 881 10.86 9.53 -22.78
CA MET A 881 10.75 8.53 -21.72
C MET A 881 12.13 7.95 -21.34
N GLN A 882 13.04 7.78 -22.29
CA GLN A 882 14.40 7.34 -22.01
C GLN A 882 15.16 8.38 -21.18
N ARG A 883 15.11 9.66 -21.58
CA ARG A 883 15.71 10.77 -20.82
C ARG A 883 15.13 10.91 -19.41
N MET A 884 13.84 10.59 -19.25
CA MET A 884 13.20 10.55 -17.94
C MET A 884 13.75 9.39 -17.09
N ASP A 885 13.92 8.20 -17.67
CA ASP A 885 14.47 7.01 -16.99
C ASP A 885 15.96 7.20 -16.62
N GLU A 886 16.73 7.84 -17.47
CA GLU A 886 18.13 8.20 -17.25
C GLU A 886 18.32 9.33 -16.21
N GLY A 887 17.21 9.98 -15.78
CA GLY A 887 17.22 11.07 -14.79
C GLY A 887 17.59 12.44 -15.33
N GLU A 888 17.71 12.59 -16.64
CA GLU A 888 17.99 13.88 -17.28
C GLU A 888 16.82 14.86 -17.16
N VAL A 889 15.59 14.34 -17.18
CA VAL A 889 14.35 15.12 -17.01
C VAL A 889 13.85 14.97 -15.58
N GLN A 890 13.58 16.08 -14.91
CA GLN A 890 13.10 16.10 -13.52
C GLN A 890 11.56 16.23 -13.43
N ILE A 891 10.96 16.93 -14.40
CA ILE A 891 9.50 17.09 -14.45
C ILE A 891 8.99 16.69 -15.82
N LEU A 892 8.10 15.71 -15.87
CA LEU A 892 7.39 15.33 -17.09
C LEU A 892 5.98 15.90 -17.05
N VAL A 893 5.70 16.88 -17.90
CA VAL A 893 4.34 17.41 -18.12
C VAL A 893 3.69 16.55 -19.21
N CYS A 894 2.61 15.84 -18.86
CA CYS A 894 2.04 14.86 -19.77
C CYS A 894 0.51 14.83 -19.71
N THR A 895 -0.09 14.22 -20.73
CA THR A 895 -1.50 13.84 -20.73
C THR A 895 -1.65 12.47 -20.05
N THR A 896 -2.83 11.84 -20.12
CA THR A 896 -3.10 10.50 -19.59
C THR A 896 -2.23 9.38 -20.19
N ILE A 897 -1.20 9.71 -20.97
CA ILE A 897 -0.30 8.74 -21.58
C ILE A 897 0.45 7.89 -20.54
N ILE A 898 0.71 8.43 -19.34
CA ILE A 898 1.35 7.69 -18.25
C ILE A 898 0.45 6.57 -17.68
N GLU A 899 -0.84 6.60 -17.96
CA GLU A 899 -1.76 5.51 -17.64
C GLU A 899 -1.34 4.19 -18.31
N THR A 900 -0.59 4.27 -19.42
CA THR A 900 -0.26 3.13 -20.28
C THR A 900 0.86 2.22 -19.76
N GLY A 901 1.17 2.19 -18.48
CA GLY A 901 2.04 1.17 -17.91
C GLY A 901 3.52 1.54 -17.76
N ILE A 902 3.89 2.78 -18.02
CA ILE A 902 5.27 3.27 -17.90
C ILE A 902 5.76 3.18 -16.46
N ASP A 903 6.94 2.63 -16.26
CA ASP A 903 7.58 2.43 -14.95
C ASP A 903 8.90 3.21 -14.88
N ILE A 904 8.93 4.27 -14.08
CA ILE A 904 10.14 5.02 -13.77
C ILE A 904 10.28 5.08 -12.24
N PRO A 905 11.21 4.31 -11.67
CA PRO A 905 11.29 4.12 -10.21
C PRO A 905 11.54 5.39 -9.41
N ASN A 906 12.20 6.40 -10.00
CA ASN A 906 12.56 7.65 -9.31
C ASN A 906 11.44 8.70 -9.30
N VAL A 907 10.29 8.43 -9.93
CA VAL A 907 9.14 9.34 -9.88
C VAL A 907 8.34 9.07 -8.61
N ASN A 908 8.41 10.00 -7.66
CA ASN A 908 7.75 9.87 -6.36
C ASN A 908 6.69 10.96 -6.11
N THR A 909 6.58 11.96 -6.99
CA THR A 909 5.51 12.97 -6.89
C THR A 909 4.66 12.97 -8.15
N LEU A 910 3.35 12.91 -7.96
CA LEU A 910 2.33 12.98 -9.01
C LEU A 910 1.43 14.19 -8.75
N ILE A 911 1.23 15.01 -9.76
CA ILE A 911 0.29 16.11 -9.73
C ILE A 911 -0.73 15.92 -10.85
N ILE A 912 -2.02 16.01 -10.55
CA ILE A 912 -3.11 15.90 -11.51
C ILE A 912 -3.95 17.16 -11.48
N GLU A 913 -3.92 17.94 -12.57
CA GLU A 913 -4.85 19.07 -12.75
C GLU A 913 -6.25 18.56 -13.14
N ASP A 914 -7.30 19.22 -12.65
CA ASP A 914 -8.69 18.91 -12.98
C ASP A 914 -9.01 17.40 -12.76
N ALA A 915 -8.60 16.83 -11.62
CA ALA A 915 -8.75 15.41 -11.30
C ALA A 915 -10.23 14.97 -11.25
N ASP A 916 -11.15 15.90 -10.97
CA ASP A 916 -12.60 15.73 -11.01
C ASP A 916 -13.15 15.32 -12.39
N LYS A 917 -12.38 15.54 -13.46
CA LYS A 917 -12.72 15.14 -14.84
C LYS A 917 -12.28 13.73 -15.20
N LEU A 918 -11.56 13.05 -14.32
CA LEU A 918 -11.08 11.68 -14.53
C LEU A 918 -11.91 10.68 -13.75
N GLY A 919 -12.07 9.48 -14.30
CA GLY A 919 -12.74 8.39 -13.59
C GLY A 919 -11.89 7.86 -12.43
N LEU A 920 -12.54 7.39 -11.35
CA LEU A 920 -11.88 6.88 -10.15
C LEU A 920 -10.87 5.76 -10.48
N ALA A 921 -11.22 4.83 -11.37
CA ALA A 921 -10.32 3.77 -11.82
C ALA A 921 -9.06 4.32 -12.50
N GLN A 922 -9.19 5.39 -13.30
CA GLN A 922 -8.04 6.06 -13.93
C GLN A 922 -7.15 6.73 -12.89
N LEU A 923 -7.74 7.43 -11.92
CA LEU A 923 -7.00 8.07 -10.83
C LEU A 923 -6.19 7.04 -10.03
N HIS A 924 -6.77 5.88 -9.71
CA HIS A 924 -6.07 4.78 -9.06
C HIS A 924 -4.92 4.23 -9.92
N GLN A 925 -5.14 4.01 -11.22
CA GLN A 925 -4.08 3.56 -12.14
C GLN A 925 -2.92 4.55 -12.23
N ILE A 926 -3.23 5.85 -12.38
CA ILE A 926 -2.22 6.90 -12.49
C ILE A 926 -1.48 7.07 -11.15
N ARG A 927 -2.19 7.05 -10.02
CA ARG A 927 -1.58 7.08 -8.69
C ARG A 927 -0.61 5.93 -8.47
N GLY A 928 -0.93 4.74 -8.96
CA GLY A 928 -0.06 3.57 -8.88
C GLY A 928 1.25 3.69 -9.68
N ARG A 929 1.42 4.75 -10.50
CA ARG A 929 2.66 5.00 -11.27
C ARG A 929 3.77 5.63 -10.44
N VAL A 930 3.48 6.11 -9.23
CA VAL A 930 4.47 6.67 -8.30
C VAL A 930 4.63 5.80 -7.07
N GLY A 931 5.73 6.00 -6.32
CA GLY A 931 6.00 5.25 -5.11
C GLY A 931 6.49 3.83 -5.37
N ARG A 932 7.40 3.66 -6.31
CA ARG A 932 8.03 2.37 -6.64
C ARG A 932 9.47 2.26 -6.11
N SER A 933 9.88 3.23 -5.33
CA SER A 933 11.16 3.25 -4.61
C SER A 933 10.91 3.20 -3.10
N SER A 934 11.98 3.05 -2.32
CA SER A 934 11.96 3.14 -0.86
C SER A 934 11.74 4.56 -0.32
N ARG A 935 11.34 5.51 -1.18
CA ARG A 935 11.06 6.91 -0.81
C ARG A 935 9.55 7.13 -0.65
N HIS A 936 9.18 8.03 0.24
CA HIS A 936 7.79 8.48 0.35
C HIS A 936 7.30 9.10 -0.96
N ALA A 937 6.13 8.69 -1.40
CA ALA A 937 5.52 9.19 -2.61
C ALA A 937 4.26 10.01 -2.32
N TYR A 938 4.02 11.00 -3.16
CA TYR A 938 2.94 11.98 -2.99
C TYR A 938 2.08 12.06 -4.25
N ALA A 939 0.78 12.18 -4.07
CA ALA A 939 -0.17 12.42 -5.16
C ALA A 939 -1.05 13.64 -4.80
N TYR A 940 -1.00 14.67 -5.63
CA TYR A 940 -1.80 15.89 -5.51
C TYR A 940 -2.88 15.87 -6.57
N LEU A 941 -4.12 15.60 -6.16
CA LEU A 941 -5.30 15.59 -7.02
C LEU A 941 -5.98 16.96 -6.89
N THR A 942 -5.94 17.78 -7.95
CA THR A 942 -6.49 19.11 -7.87
C THR A 942 -7.78 19.27 -8.64
N PHE A 943 -8.65 20.11 -8.15
CA PHE A 943 -9.90 20.48 -8.80
C PHE A 943 -10.06 22.01 -8.78
N ARG A 944 -10.96 22.54 -9.61
CA ARG A 944 -11.32 23.96 -9.62
C ARG A 944 -12.79 24.08 -9.29
N ARG A 945 -13.14 24.92 -8.32
CA ARG A 945 -14.55 25.27 -8.07
C ARG A 945 -15.08 26.01 -9.29
N SER A 946 -16.18 25.53 -9.85
CA SER A 946 -16.89 26.13 -10.99
C SER A 946 -17.69 27.35 -10.56
#